data_05c0d3db48027efb83458802c04bef9e
#
_entry.id   05c0d3db48027efb83458802c04bef9e
#
_cell.length_a   1.000
_cell.length_b   1.000
_cell.length_c   1.000
_cell.angle_alpha   90.00
_cell.angle_beta   90.00
_cell.angle_gamma   90.00
#
_symmetry.space_group_name_H-M   'P 1'
#
loop_
_entity.id
_entity.type
_entity.pdbx_description
1 polymer ?
#
loop_
_entity_poly.entity_id
_entity_poly.type
_entity_poly.pdbx_seq_one_letter_code
_entity_poly.pdbx_strand_id
1 'polypeptide(L)'
;MQIKINSLITPFIDTTPRFSWSLPEGNFASQKAYMLTVATDKAFENTVFSTRAETAERANVRCDIALLPHTKYFVRICAELCGGETVTGETYFCTGFMGGEWDAKYITGGDAKKRDAVLPAVYLRREFAAKKPRRAVLYVVGLGYFEAHINGEKVGDDFLSTPFTAYDKNILYRAFDVTEMLAEGENAIGVILGNGFYNCFTEDPWQTNTAPWRDVPKLMLELHMEYEHGTEKLLSDGTWSYVEGPIRFNGIRHGEEYDANFEKEGWDKPGYTGEEKPARYVRNPGARLSLMEMEPIRVIAKYKPVLCRKTENGYLYELAQNIAGVANITFCGKAGARYTVRYTDRLMEDGEPDHESLACFIRNYCFQTDVYTKKSDAPESFHSIFTYHGFQYIEVTGGDCPELCDIEAWALCNDFEKRAEFACSDETVNKIEHLCHASTVSCCMHTLSADAVREKSSWTGDTGLSAEQLLINYNAENLMRKWQQDLRDSMRPGGCMPCIVPSAGWGYSGDLNGPDWCNPMVDVPWNLYTEYGDLAVLRDNYEALCAHVSYITSMSQGYIAEYGLGDWCAPFDGPAISVNMSAYKCPLAVSDTAFYHSAVKMAEKYARLLGFCADAEKYAALASKVKAAFREKFFDAENCTVYGDCQSATAMMVYHGLANEEEIPQLVETLARIIERDGYHPDFGILGCKAVVETLGRYGRADLVLKMLTNPTYPSMKVWLDMGATTLFECWNGGGSRNQHMFSSVSAFFHKYVAGLSAAAPGYRELEFRPALYTELTYASASVNTPYGKAACGFEKQNGKTTVYLTVPADCTGKLYIGETVREFTAGEYAVEV
;
A
#
# COMPACT_ATOMS: atom_id res chain seq x y z
N MET A 1 16.30 19.79 12.61
CA MET A 1 16.60 18.94 11.43
C MET A 1 16.13 17.52 11.73
N GLN A 2 15.32 16.94 10.85
CA GLN A 2 14.86 15.56 10.95
C GLN A 2 15.68 14.70 9.98
N ILE A 3 16.18 13.55 10.44
CA ILE A 3 16.95 12.61 9.61
C ILE A 3 16.09 11.36 9.40
N LYS A 4 15.97 10.90 8.17
CA LYS A 4 15.34 9.62 7.79
C LYS A 4 16.41 8.69 7.21
N ILE A 5 16.36 7.41 7.59
CA ILE A 5 17.23 6.36 7.06
C ILE A 5 16.34 5.34 6.35
N ASN A 6 16.57 5.13 5.06
CA ASN A 6 15.72 4.32 4.19
C ASN A 6 14.23 4.69 4.24
N SER A 7 13.90 5.95 4.55
CA SER A 7 12.53 6.43 4.81
C SER A 7 11.80 5.70 5.95
N LEU A 8 12.52 4.96 6.80
CA LEU A 8 11.96 4.10 7.84
C LEU A 8 11.59 4.87 9.11
N ILE A 9 10.51 4.40 9.76
CA ILE A 9 10.14 4.74 11.13
C ILE A 9 10.90 3.83 12.11
N THR A 10 11.08 2.55 11.79
CA THR A 10 11.82 1.59 12.62
C THR A 10 13.31 1.63 12.29
N PRO A 11 14.18 1.53 13.30
CA PRO A 11 15.62 1.72 13.09
C PRO A 11 16.36 0.51 12.51
N PHE A 12 15.69 -0.58 12.11
CA PHE A 12 16.34 -1.80 11.61
C PHE A 12 16.44 -1.81 10.10
N ILE A 13 17.64 -2.09 9.56
CA ILE A 13 17.94 -2.21 8.14
C ILE A 13 18.83 -3.43 7.84
N ASP A 14 18.69 -3.98 6.63
CA ASP A 14 19.54 -5.05 6.06
C ASP A 14 20.22 -4.61 4.76
N THR A 15 19.98 -3.39 4.34
CA THR A 15 20.47 -2.80 3.10
C THR A 15 21.43 -1.65 3.38
N THR A 16 22.16 -1.21 2.37
CA THR A 16 22.98 0.01 2.47
C THR A 16 22.09 1.22 2.78
N PRO A 17 22.38 1.97 3.86
CA PRO A 17 21.53 3.08 4.27
C PRO A 17 21.50 4.20 3.25
N ARG A 18 20.31 4.76 3.04
CA ARG A 18 20.05 6.02 2.37
C ARG A 18 19.70 7.06 3.41
N PHE A 19 20.46 8.12 3.47
CA PHE A 19 20.23 9.22 4.40
C PHE A 19 19.47 10.34 3.70
N SER A 20 18.40 10.80 4.32
CA SER A 20 17.69 12.02 3.90
C SER A 20 17.46 12.90 5.12
N TRP A 21 17.53 14.22 4.96
CA TRP A 21 17.24 15.15 6.05
C TRP A 21 16.53 16.40 5.57
N SER A 22 15.62 16.90 6.39
CA SER A 22 14.93 18.16 6.17
C SER A 22 15.47 19.22 7.13
N LEU A 23 15.58 20.46 6.66
CA LEU A 23 15.84 21.62 7.51
C LEU A 23 14.61 21.89 8.40
N PRO A 24 14.77 22.64 9.52
CA PRO A 24 13.64 23.06 10.32
C PRO A 24 12.58 23.77 9.47
N GLU A 25 11.31 23.60 9.80
CA GLU A 25 10.20 24.25 9.12
C GLU A 25 10.37 25.78 9.13
N GLY A 26 10.06 26.42 8.00
CA GLY A 26 10.27 27.87 7.79
C GLY A 26 11.71 28.28 7.54
N ASN A 27 12.67 27.36 7.53
CA ASN A 27 14.05 27.66 7.14
C ASN A 27 14.22 27.47 5.62
N PHE A 28 14.33 28.58 4.89
CA PHE A 28 14.52 28.61 3.44
C PHE A 28 15.98 28.83 3.03
N ALA A 29 16.93 28.80 3.96
CA ALA A 29 18.33 28.99 3.66
C ALA A 29 18.89 27.77 2.89
N SER A 30 19.64 28.05 1.82
CA SER A 30 20.29 27.01 1.01
C SER A 30 21.39 26.31 1.80
N GLN A 31 21.48 24.99 1.68
CA GLN A 31 22.59 24.19 2.19
C GLN A 31 23.81 24.39 1.28
N LYS A 32 24.95 24.75 1.91
CA LYS A 32 26.25 24.87 1.23
C LYS A 32 27.03 23.57 1.25
N ALA A 33 27.01 22.88 2.40
CA ALA A 33 27.75 21.64 2.62
C ALA A 33 27.07 20.82 3.70
N TYR A 34 27.45 19.57 3.81
CA TYR A 34 27.13 18.75 4.99
C TYR A 34 28.33 17.93 5.43
N MET A 35 28.33 17.57 6.72
CA MET A 35 29.18 16.51 7.27
C MET A 35 28.29 15.42 7.83
N LEU A 36 28.46 14.20 7.31
CA LEU A 36 27.76 12.98 7.78
C LEU A 36 28.76 12.10 8.50
N THR A 37 28.44 11.74 9.73
CA THR A 37 29.29 10.87 10.59
C THR A 37 28.45 9.70 11.09
N VAL A 38 29.01 8.49 11.00
CA VAL A 38 28.43 7.24 11.52
C VAL A 38 29.41 6.63 12.52
N ALA A 39 28.92 6.27 13.70
CA ALA A 39 29.71 5.70 14.79
C ALA A 39 28.99 4.53 15.46
N THR A 40 29.74 3.68 16.18
CA THR A 40 29.16 2.58 16.97
C THR A 40 28.82 2.99 18.40
N ASP A 41 29.11 4.21 18.78
CA ASP A 41 28.76 4.79 20.08
C ASP A 41 28.11 6.17 19.94
N LYS A 42 27.30 6.55 20.94
CA LYS A 42 26.54 7.80 20.95
C LYS A 42 27.43 9.06 21.11
N ALA A 43 28.65 8.91 21.66
CA ALA A 43 29.59 10.02 21.80
C ALA A 43 30.34 10.31 20.48
N PHE A 44 30.24 9.43 19.49
CA PHE A 44 30.97 9.49 18.21
C PHE A 44 32.50 9.40 18.37
N GLU A 45 32.95 8.71 19.43
CA GLU A 45 34.37 8.44 19.66
C GLU A 45 34.86 7.30 18.73
N ASN A 46 34.01 6.30 18.48
CA ASN A 46 34.28 5.16 17.61
C ASN A 46 33.63 5.36 16.24
N THR A 47 34.08 6.36 15.50
CA THR A 47 33.60 6.68 14.15
C THR A 47 34.03 5.62 13.15
N VAL A 48 33.06 5.02 12.44
CA VAL A 48 33.28 4.03 11.38
C VAL A 48 33.23 4.66 9.98
N PHE A 49 32.58 5.80 9.84
CA PHE A 49 32.49 6.53 8.58
C PHE A 49 32.30 8.03 8.84
N SER A 50 32.99 8.87 8.07
CA SER A 50 32.74 10.30 8.06
C SER A 50 33.03 10.86 6.67
N THR A 51 32.14 11.70 6.17
CA THR A 51 32.32 12.38 4.88
C THR A 51 31.82 13.81 4.96
N ARG A 52 32.47 14.72 4.24
CA ARG A 52 32.00 16.09 3.98
C ARG A 52 31.82 16.31 2.50
N ALA A 53 30.67 16.82 2.12
CA ALA A 53 30.38 17.16 0.72
C ALA A 53 29.89 18.61 0.61
N GLU A 54 30.41 19.34 -0.38
CA GLU A 54 29.95 20.68 -0.72
C GLU A 54 28.84 20.57 -1.76
N THR A 55 27.61 20.44 -1.28
CA THR A 55 26.42 20.24 -2.12
C THR A 55 25.16 20.61 -1.37
N ALA A 56 24.12 20.98 -2.12
CA ALA A 56 22.76 21.17 -1.61
C ALA A 56 21.97 19.85 -1.54
N GLU A 57 22.53 18.73 -2.04
CA GLU A 57 21.86 17.41 -1.97
C GLU A 57 21.72 16.95 -0.52
N ARG A 58 20.47 16.58 -0.15
CA ARG A 58 20.15 16.08 1.18
C ARG A 58 19.05 15.00 1.18
N ALA A 59 18.74 14.48 0.00
CA ALA A 59 17.82 13.36 -0.19
C ALA A 59 18.54 12.17 -0.79
N ASN A 60 18.26 10.98 -0.30
CA ASN A 60 18.79 9.70 -0.80
C ASN A 60 20.34 9.64 -0.86
N VAL A 61 21.01 10.33 0.05
CA VAL A 61 22.47 10.31 0.14
C VAL A 61 22.94 8.90 0.52
N ARG A 62 23.70 8.26 -0.35
CA ARG A 62 24.27 6.92 -0.16
C ARG A 62 25.74 7.03 0.14
N CYS A 63 26.22 6.18 1.04
CA CYS A 63 27.63 6.12 1.43
C CYS A 63 28.06 4.67 1.46
N ASP A 64 29.27 4.40 0.97
CA ASP A 64 29.89 3.08 1.07
C ASP A 64 30.41 2.88 2.52
N ILE A 65 29.55 2.35 3.36
CA ILE A 65 29.84 2.05 4.76
C ILE A 65 29.93 0.54 4.92
N ALA A 66 31.03 0.04 5.42
CA ALA A 66 31.16 -1.35 5.81
C ALA A 66 30.38 -1.59 7.10
N LEU A 67 29.15 -2.09 6.98
CA LEU A 67 28.29 -2.38 8.12
C LEU A 67 28.48 -3.81 8.60
N LEU A 68 28.53 -3.99 9.91
CA LEU A 68 28.53 -5.31 10.56
C LEU A 68 27.08 -5.71 10.89
N PRO A 69 26.73 -7.01 10.82
CA PRO A 69 25.43 -7.49 11.24
C PRO A 69 25.18 -7.24 12.73
N HIS A 70 23.93 -7.20 13.13
CA HIS A 70 23.46 -7.09 14.53
C HIS A 70 24.02 -5.89 15.31
N THR A 71 24.44 -4.84 14.60
CA THR A 71 25.16 -3.70 15.19
C THR A 71 24.28 -2.45 15.24
N LYS A 72 24.36 -1.68 16.33
CA LYS A 72 23.72 -0.37 16.46
C LYS A 72 24.69 0.72 16.02
N TYR A 73 24.25 1.57 15.09
CA TYR A 73 25.01 2.71 14.58
C TYR A 73 24.31 4.02 14.92
N PHE A 74 25.09 5.01 15.34
CA PHE A 74 24.62 6.37 15.57
C PHE A 74 25.02 7.24 14.38
N VAL A 75 24.14 8.15 13.99
CA VAL A 75 24.30 9.03 12.83
C VAL A 75 24.20 10.48 13.28
N ARG A 76 25.16 11.29 12.89
CA ARG A 76 25.14 12.74 13.04
C ARG A 76 25.29 13.40 11.68
N ILE A 77 24.41 14.35 11.38
CA ILE A 77 24.51 15.19 10.18
C ILE A 77 24.58 16.64 10.61
N CYS A 78 25.62 17.34 10.15
CA CYS A 78 25.80 18.77 10.33
C CYS A 78 25.67 19.44 8.96
N ALA A 79 24.57 20.18 8.74
CA ALA A 79 24.34 20.95 7.51
C ALA A 79 24.83 22.39 7.68
N GLU A 80 25.79 22.81 6.87
CA GLU A 80 26.29 24.19 6.79
C GLU A 80 25.42 24.97 5.80
N LEU A 81 24.79 26.04 6.25
CA LEU A 81 23.94 26.86 5.41
C LEU A 81 24.72 28.03 4.78
N CYS A 82 24.26 28.54 3.63
CA CYS A 82 24.92 29.65 2.94
C CYS A 82 25.04 30.92 3.80
N GLY A 83 24.16 31.11 4.80
CA GLY A 83 24.21 32.19 5.78
C GLY A 83 25.29 32.04 6.88
N GLY A 84 26.05 30.92 6.88
CA GLY A 84 27.06 30.62 7.89
C GLY A 84 26.51 29.93 9.14
N GLU A 85 25.22 29.66 9.20
CA GLU A 85 24.59 28.86 10.25
C GLU A 85 24.86 27.36 10.02
N THR A 86 24.98 26.59 11.10
CA THR A 86 25.04 25.11 11.05
C THR A 86 23.88 24.52 11.80
N VAL A 87 23.14 23.64 11.11
CA VAL A 87 22.03 22.87 11.70
C VAL A 87 22.45 21.43 11.86
N THR A 88 22.32 20.89 13.07
CA THR A 88 22.73 19.51 13.39
C THR A 88 21.54 18.65 13.76
N GLY A 89 21.54 17.40 13.29
CA GLY A 89 20.59 16.35 13.68
C GLY A 89 21.34 15.07 14.04
N GLU A 90 20.75 14.27 14.93
CA GLU A 90 21.22 12.95 15.29
C GLU A 90 20.10 11.93 15.26
N THR A 91 20.45 10.69 14.88
CA THR A 91 19.56 9.54 14.89
C THR A 91 20.39 8.26 15.07
N TYR A 92 19.77 7.10 14.97
CA TYR A 92 20.47 5.81 14.94
C TYR A 92 19.74 4.82 14.04
N PHE A 93 20.45 3.75 13.68
CA PHE A 93 19.88 2.55 13.07
C PHE A 93 20.57 1.30 13.61
N CYS A 94 19.92 0.17 13.41
CA CYS A 94 20.45 -1.15 13.73
C CYS A 94 20.48 -2.01 12.48
N THR A 95 21.52 -2.80 12.29
CA THR A 95 21.57 -3.80 11.23
C THR A 95 20.95 -5.10 11.70
N GLY A 96 20.26 -5.79 10.78
CA GLY A 96 19.82 -7.17 10.95
C GLY A 96 20.93 -8.16 10.60
N PHE A 97 20.59 -9.21 9.86
CA PHE A 97 21.54 -10.26 9.47
C PHE A 97 22.50 -9.85 8.34
N MET A 98 22.19 -8.81 7.57
CA MET A 98 22.97 -8.36 6.40
C MET A 98 23.28 -9.49 5.41
N GLY A 99 22.32 -10.41 5.21
CA GLY A 99 22.50 -11.61 4.39
C GLY A 99 23.27 -12.76 5.07
N GLY A 100 23.58 -12.64 6.37
CA GLY A 100 24.23 -13.69 7.15
C GLY A 100 23.32 -14.90 7.42
N GLU A 101 23.93 -15.99 7.87
CA GLU A 101 23.23 -17.23 8.15
C GLU A 101 22.54 -17.21 9.52
N TRP A 102 21.40 -17.91 9.62
CA TRP A 102 20.67 -18.14 10.85
C TRP A 102 21.10 -19.46 11.49
N ASP A 103 21.39 -19.44 12.79
CA ASP A 103 21.68 -20.64 13.59
C ASP A 103 20.39 -21.38 13.96
N ALA A 104 19.27 -20.67 14.10
CA ALA A 104 17.96 -21.20 14.43
C ALA A 104 17.40 -22.15 13.38
N LYS A 105 16.43 -23.00 13.79
CA LYS A 105 15.74 -23.95 12.90
C LYS A 105 14.24 -23.64 12.86
N TYR A 106 13.62 -23.98 11.74
CA TYR A 106 12.16 -23.91 11.63
C TYR A 106 11.51 -24.99 12.50
N ILE A 107 10.61 -24.57 13.37
CA ILE A 107 9.82 -25.41 14.26
C ILE A 107 8.32 -25.13 14.11
N THR A 108 7.48 -26.07 14.54
CA THR A 108 6.02 -25.90 14.66
C THR A 108 5.49 -26.78 15.79
N GLY A 109 4.23 -26.55 16.18
CA GLY A 109 3.44 -27.45 17.05
C GLY A 109 2.34 -28.17 16.29
N GLY A 110 1.59 -29.02 16.97
CA GLY A 110 0.42 -29.72 16.42
C GLY A 110 0.76 -30.83 15.41
N ASP A 111 -0.23 -31.35 14.69
CA ASP A 111 -0.06 -32.44 13.72
C ASP A 111 0.25 -31.92 12.32
N ALA A 112 1.54 -31.85 11.95
CA ALA A 112 2.01 -31.39 10.63
C ALA A 112 1.63 -32.33 9.46
N LYS A 113 1.05 -33.51 9.73
CA LYS A 113 0.63 -34.43 8.66
C LYS A 113 -0.70 -34.02 8.02
N LYS A 114 -1.43 -33.11 8.65
CA LYS A 114 -2.72 -32.60 8.15
C LYS A 114 -2.55 -31.28 7.37
N ARG A 115 -1.70 -31.28 6.36
CA ARG A 115 -1.46 -30.09 5.51
C ARG A 115 -2.75 -29.45 4.96
N ASP A 116 -3.75 -30.25 4.64
CA ASP A 116 -5.00 -29.81 4.04
C ASP A 116 -6.11 -29.54 5.08
N ALA A 117 -5.85 -29.83 6.35
CA ALA A 117 -6.80 -29.54 7.42
C ALA A 117 -6.67 -28.09 7.92
N VAL A 118 -7.78 -27.48 8.30
CA VAL A 118 -7.77 -26.24 9.07
C VAL A 118 -7.13 -26.52 10.43
N LEU A 119 -6.09 -25.77 10.75
CA LEU A 119 -5.32 -25.93 11.97
C LEU A 119 -5.65 -24.80 12.96
N PRO A 120 -5.83 -25.11 14.25
CA PRO A 120 -5.81 -24.13 15.32
C PRO A 120 -4.48 -23.36 15.31
N ALA A 121 -4.49 -22.15 15.86
CA ALA A 121 -3.25 -21.41 16.10
C ALA A 121 -2.31 -22.21 17.03
N VAL A 122 -1.01 -22.11 16.78
CA VAL A 122 0.03 -22.84 17.51
C VAL A 122 0.66 -21.90 18.53
N TYR A 123 0.61 -22.24 19.80
CA TYR A 123 1.18 -21.47 20.90
C TYR A 123 2.51 -22.09 21.34
N LEU A 124 3.59 -21.67 20.70
CA LEU A 124 4.96 -22.12 21.00
C LEU A 124 5.52 -21.35 22.19
N ARG A 125 6.28 -22.03 23.05
CA ARG A 125 6.91 -21.40 24.21
C ARG A 125 8.27 -21.99 24.57
N ARG A 126 9.07 -21.19 25.28
CA ARG A 126 10.37 -21.59 25.86
C ARG A 126 10.67 -20.76 27.08
N GLU A 127 11.03 -21.43 28.18
CA GLU A 127 11.62 -20.80 29.36
C GLU A 127 13.15 -20.79 29.25
N PHE A 128 13.77 -19.75 29.78
CA PHE A 128 15.23 -19.60 29.79
C PHE A 128 15.69 -18.65 30.89
N ALA A 129 16.89 -18.86 31.39
CA ALA A 129 17.51 -17.95 32.35
C ALA A 129 18.43 -16.96 31.60
N ALA A 130 18.40 -15.70 32.01
CA ALA A 130 19.25 -14.65 31.47
C ALA A 130 19.78 -13.74 32.60
N LYS A 131 20.95 -13.15 32.42
CA LYS A 131 21.37 -11.95 33.15
C LYS A 131 20.69 -10.74 32.47
N LYS A 132 20.61 -9.60 33.15
CA LYS A 132 20.15 -8.37 32.48
C LYS A 132 21.11 -8.01 31.34
N PRO A 133 20.71 -8.08 30.08
CA PRO A 133 21.59 -7.75 28.95
C PRO A 133 21.73 -6.21 28.84
N ARG A 134 22.84 -5.79 28.24
CA ARG A 134 23.02 -4.37 27.85
C ARG A 134 22.11 -4.02 26.66
N ARG A 135 21.90 -4.99 25.78
CA ARG A 135 20.99 -4.91 24.64
C ARG A 135 20.47 -6.30 24.30
N ALA A 136 19.21 -6.40 23.95
CA ALA A 136 18.63 -7.64 23.44
C ALA A 136 17.78 -7.37 22.19
N VAL A 137 18.00 -8.15 21.14
CA VAL A 137 17.23 -8.06 19.89
C VAL A 137 16.63 -9.40 19.56
N LEU A 138 15.33 -9.40 19.37
CA LEU A 138 14.54 -10.54 18.92
C LEU A 138 14.36 -10.48 17.41
N TYR A 139 14.85 -11.52 16.71
CA TYR A 139 14.65 -11.74 15.27
C TYR A 139 13.65 -12.87 15.07
N VAL A 140 12.57 -12.62 14.29
CA VAL A 140 11.46 -13.57 14.13
C VAL A 140 11.06 -13.73 12.68
N VAL A 141 11.01 -14.99 12.22
CA VAL A 141 10.30 -15.40 11.01
C VAL A 141 9.06 -16.18 11.44
N GLY A 142 7.89 -15.61 11.20
CA GLY A 142 6.62 -16.30 11.39
C GLY A 142 5.97 -16.57 10.03
N LEU A 143 6.02 -17.80 9.56
CA LEU A 143 5.33 -18.21 8.32
C LEU A 143 3.88 -18.59 8.63
N GLY A 144 3.00 -17.88 8.05
CA GLY A 144 1.65 -17.57 8.45
C GLY A 144 1.63 -16.15 8.98
N TYR A 145 1.00 -15.91 10.10
CA TYR A 145 1.17 -14.70 10.91
C TYR A 145 1.69 -15.09 12.29
N PHE A 146 2.29 -14.16 13.01
CA PHE A 146 2.73 -14.42 14.38
C PHE A 146 2.43 -13.25 15.31
N GLU A 147 2.29 -13.58 16.59
CA GLU A 147 2.38 -12.65 17.70
C GLU A 147 3.37 -13.20 18.72
N ALA A 148 4.35 -12.39 19.11
CA ALA A 148 5.39 -12.78 20.08
C ALA A 148 5.15 -12.12 21.42
N HIS A 149 5.47 -12.84 22.51
CA HIS A 149 5.36 -12.41 23.90
C HIS A 149 6.65 -12.68 24.66
N ILE A 150 7.00 -11.81 25.57
CA ILE A 150 8.08 -12.03 26.54
C ILE A 150 7.52 -11.73 27.94
N ASN A 151 7.63 -12.69 28.86
CA ASN A 151 7.21 -12.55 30.26
C ASN A 151 5.73 -12.13 30.42
N GLY A 152 4.87 -12.50 29.47
CA GLY A 152 3.45 -12.19 29.47
C GLY A 152 3.10 -10.86 28.79
N GLU A 153 4.05 -10.17 28.21
CA GLU A 153 3.82 -8.91 27.49
C GLU A 153 4.05 -9.10 25.99
N LYS A 154 3.16 -8.55 25.16
CA LYS A 154 3.28 -8.58 23.70
C LYS A 154 4.53 -7.80 23.24
N VAL A 155 5.27 -8.38 22.30
CA VAL A 155 6.43 -7.75 21.65
C VAL A 155 5.95 -6.90 20.49
N GLY A 156 6.13 -5.58 20.60
CA GLY A 156 5.68 -4.64 19.58
C GLY A 156 4.15 -4.47 19.56
N ASP A 157 3.67 -3.73 18.60
CA ASP A 157 2.24 -3.39 18.42
C ASP A 157 1.72 -3.77 17.02
N ASP A 158 2.50 -4.58 16.30
CA ASP A 158 2.19 -5.03 14.96
C ASP A 158 0.97 -5.95 14.93
N PHE A 159 0.16 -5.82 13.85
CA PHE A 159 -0.85 -6.79 13.44
C PHE A 159 -0.37 -7.54 12.19
N LEU A 160 -0.83 -8.78 12.04
CA LEU A 160 -0.67 -9.60 10.81
C LEU A 160 0.78 -9.70 10.28
N SER A 161 1.78 -9.68 11.17
CA SER A 161 3.18 -9.87 10.80
C SER A 161 3.46 -11.35 10.48
N THR A 162 4.21 -11.72 9.43
CA THR A 162 4.93 -10.88 8.46
C THR A 162 4.13 -10.73 7.16
N PRO A 163 4.53 -9.77 6.29
CA PRO A 163 3.83 -9.51 5.02
C PRO A 163 3.73 -10.73 4.11
N PHE A 164 2.66 -10.76 3.31
CA PHE A 164 2.56 -11.68 2.19
C PHE A 164 3.63 -11.39 1.14
N THR A 165 4.37 -12.41 0.73
CA THR A 165 5.39 -12.41 -0.34
C THR A 165 5.26 -13.68 -1.18
N ALA A 166 6.02 -13.80 -2.25
CA ALA A 166 6.26 -15.09 -2.90
C ALA A 166 7.15 -15.95 -1.99
N TYR A 167 6.55 -16.71 -1.06
CA TYR A 167 7.24 -17.40 0.03
C TYR A 167 8.24 -18.48 -0.42
N ASP A 168 8.22 -18.86 -1.70
CA ASP A 168 9.24 -19.74 -2.31
C ASP A 168 10.46 -18.96 -2.83
N LYS A 169 10.40 -17.62 -2.84
CA LYS A 169 11.45 -16.71 -3.29
C LYS A 169 12.01 -15.85 -2.18
N ASN A 170 11.13 -15.19 -1.42
CA ASN A 170 11.49 -14.25 -0.37
C ASN A 170 10.59 -14.39 0.84
N ILE A 171 11.17 -14.45 2.01
CA ILE A 171 10.49 -14.48 3.31
C ILE A 171 11.01 -13.32 4.12
N LEU A 172 10.09 -12.53 4.66
CA LEU A 172 10.45 -11.39 5.50
C LEU A 172 10.54 -11.82 6.96
N TYR A 173 11.52 -11.24 7.69
CA TYR A 173 11.64 -11.38 9.13
C TYR A 173 11.50 -10.03 9.83
N ARG A 174 11.09 -10.05 11.10
CA ARG A 174 11.03 -8.88 11.97
C ARG A 174 12.21 -8.84 12.93
N ALA A 175 12.58 -7.64 13.34
CA ALA A 175 13.55 -7.40 14.40
C ALA A 175 12.94 -6.44 15.44
N PHE A 176 13.07 -6.76 16.73
CA PHE A 176 12.54 -5.98 17.85
C PHE A 176 13.62 -5.78 18.90
N ASP A 177 13.79 -4.54 19.38
CA ASP A 177 14.58 -4.29 20.59
C ASP A 177 13.73 -4.68 21.81
N VAL A 178 14.11 -5.74 22.48
CA VAL A 178 13.40 -6.30 23.65
C VAL A 178 14.23 -6.19 24.93
N THR A 179 15.20 -5.29 24.96
CA THR A 179 16.14 -5.11 26.09
C THR A 179 15.41 -4.93 27.42
N GLU A 180 14.39 -4.10 27.44
CA GLU A 180 13.66 -3.78 28.68
C GLU A 180 12.63 -4.85 29.08
N MET A 181 12.28 -5.78 28.16
CA MET A 181 11.34 -6.87 28.45
C MET A 181 12.01 -8.05 29.16
N LEU A 182 13.33 -8.13 29.17
CA LEU A 182 14.07 -9.21 29.83
C LEU A 182 14.36 -8.88 31.28
N ALA A 183 14.07 -9.83 32.17
CA ALA A 183 14.43 -9.79 33.59
C ALA A 183 15.76 -10.50 33.87
N GLU A 184 16.41 -10.18 34.96
CA GLU A 184 17.47 -11.00 35.50
C GLU A 184 16.88 -12.26 36.16
N GLY A 185 17.35 -13.44 35.77
CA GLY A 185 16.84 -14.73 36.21
C GLY A 185 15.96 -15.39 35.15
N GLU A 186 14.87 -16.01 35.58
CA GLU A 186 13.96 -16.75 34.70
C GLU A 186 13.12 -15.83 33.81
N ASN A 187 13.07 -16.16 32.53
CA ASN A 187 12.26 -15.51 31.52
C ASN A 187 11.49 -16.57 30.71
N ALA A 188 10.43 -16.16 30.04
CA ALA A 188 9.70 -16.96 29.09
C ALA A 188 9.45 -16.18 27.81
N ILE A 189 9.54 -16.86 26.69
CA ILE A 189 9.13 -16.36 25.39
C ILE A 189 8.01 -17.24 24.84
N GLY A 190 6.93 -16.63 24.38
CA GLY A 190 5.81 -17.26 23.73
C GLY A 190 5.62 -16.71 22.32
N VAL A 191 5.22 -17.56 21.37
CA VAL A 191 4.88 -17.15 20.02
C VAL A 191 3.62 -17.88 19.56
N ILE A 192 2.62 -17.09 19.18
CA ILE A 192 1.39 -17.60 18.56
C ILE A 192 1.57 -17.56 17.05
N LEU A 193 1.25 -18.66 16.35
CA LEU A 193 1.28 -18.75 14.90
C LEU A 193 -0.12 -18.93 14.34
N GLY A 194 -0.54 -18.03 13.47
CA GLY A 194 -1.75 -18.13 12.65
C GLY A 194 -1.48 -18.68 11.24
N ASN A 195 -2.54 -18.91 10.47
CA ASN A 195 -2.44 -19.47 9.11
C ASN A 195 -2.00 -18.43 8.07
N GLY A 196 -2.54 -17.22 8.12
CA GLY A 196 -2.24 -16.12 7.18
C GLY A 196 -2.37 -16.54 5.71
N PHE A 197 -1.59 -15.90 4.84
CA PHE A 197 -1.49 -16.28 3.43
C PHE A 197 -0.57 -17.50 3.21
N TYR A 198 0.36 -17.79 4.13
CA TYR A 198 1.26 -18.94 3.99
C TYR A 198 0.53 -20.27 4.03
N ASN A 199 -0.42 -20.44 4.93
CA ASN A 199 -1.33 -21.61 4.99
C ASN A 199 -2.75 -21.20 4.62
N CYS A 200 -2.93 -20.44 3.55
CA CYS A 200 -4.26 -20.09 3.08
C CYS A 200 -4.95 -21.34 2.52
N PHE A 201 -6.10 -21.68 3.12
CA PHE A 201 -6.91 -22.85 2.74
C PHE A 201 -8.24 -22.44 2.10
N THR A 202 -8.42 -21.16 1.81
CA THR A 202 -9.61 -20.65 1.13
C THR A 202 -9.74 -21.27 -0.25
N GLU A 203 -10.85 -21.92 -0.55
CA GLU A 203 -11.21 -22.34 -1.91
C GLU A 203 -11.75 -21.12 -2.65
N ASP A 204 -10.90 -20.50 -3.43
CA ASP A 204 -11.16 -19.26 -4.16
C ASP A 204 -10.77 -19.39 -5.65
N PRO A 205 -11.19 -18.44 -6.52
CA PRO A 205 -10.83 -18.46 -7.94
C PRO A 205 -9.32 -18.34 -8.19
N TRP A 206 -8.58 -17.73 -7.27
CA TRP A 206 -7.14 -17.44 -7.39
C TRP A 206 -6.24 -18.59 -6.94
N GLN A 207 -6.83 -19.74 -6.55
CA GLN A 207 -6.15 -20.98 -6.19
C GLN A 207 -5.17 -20.82 -5.01
N THR A 208 -5.46 -19.94 -4.05
CA THR A 208 -4.58 -19.71 -2.90
C THR A 208 -4.39 -20.95 -2.04
N ASN A 209 -5.40 -21.84 -1.95
CA ASN A 209 -5.31 -23.11 -1.24
C ASN A 209 -4.37 -24.14 -1.89
N THR A 210 -3.96 -23.95 -3.14
CA THR A 210 -3.04 -24.83 -3.87
C THR A 210 -1.68 -24.21 -4.12
N ALA A 211 -1.36 -23.09 -3.46
CA ALA A 211 -0.09 -22.40 -3.60
C ALA A 211 1.10 -23.37 -3.38
N PRO A 212 2.15 -23.32 -4.22
CA PRO A 212 3.26 -24.28 -4.16
C PRO A 212 4.05 -24.24 -2.85
N TRP A 213 4.05 -23.10 -2.17
CA TRP A 213 4.71 -22.91 -0.87
C TRP A 213 3.84 -23.29 0.33
N ARG A 214 2.50 -23.46 0.14
CA ARG A 214 1.57 -23.70 1.23
C ARG A 214 1.99 -24.88 2.09
N ASP A 215 2.09 -24.62 3.41
CA ASP A 215 2.43 -25.63 4.41
C ASP A 215 1.90 -25.18 5.78
N VAL A 216 2.14 -26.01 6.82
CA VAL A 216 1.82 -25.66 8.21
C VAL A 216 2.55 -24.39 8.65
N PRO A 217 1.97 -23.55 9.51
CA PRO A 217 2.66 -22.39 10.08
C PRO A 217 3.99 -22.79 10.75
N LYS A 218 5.00 -21.93 10.64
CA LYS A 218 6.37 -22.22 11.10
C LYS A 218 6.97 -21.01 11.80
N LEU A 219 7.76 -21.28 12.81
CA LEU A 219 8.58 -20.31 13.52
C LEU A 219 10.06 -20.59 13.27
N MET A 220 10.82 -19.54 12.99
CA MET A 220 12.27 -19.50 13.16
C MET A 220 12.62 -18.22 13.92
N LEU A 221 13.38 -18.35 15.02
CA LEU A 221 13.59 -17.24 15.96
C LEU A 221 15.00 -17.30 16.54
N GLU A 222 15.62 -16.11 16.61
CA GLU A 222 16.85 -15.88 17.39
C GLU A 222 16.67 -14.68 18.31
N LEU A 223 16.94 -14.86 19.59
CA LEU A 223 17.08 -13.77 20.57
C LEU A 223 18.56 -13.60 20.86
N HIS A 224 19.12 -12.46 20.44
CA HIS A 224 20.51 -12.09 20.70
C HIS A 224 20.60 -11.20 21.92
N MET A 225 21.30 -11.61 22.95
CA MET A 225 21.50 -10.90 24.23
C MET A 225 22.96 -10.48 24.36
N GLU A 226 23.22 -9.19 24.29
CA GLU A 226 24.57 -8.61 24.37
C GLU A 226 24.92 -8.30 25.83
N TYR A 227 26.09 -8.81 26.29
CA TYR A 227 26.67 -8.53 27.60
C TYR A 227 28.02 -7.86 27.42
N GLU A 228 28.69 -7.49 28.53
CA GLU A 228 30.05 -6.91 28.51
C GLU A 228 31.08 -7.85 27.87
N HIS A 229 30.87 -9.15 27.98
CA HIS A 229 31.85 -10.18 27.62
C HIS A 229 31.44 -11.03 26.41
N GLY A 230 30.43 -10.62 25.65
CA GLY A 230 29.98 -11.32 24.46
C GLY A 230 28.47 -11.36 24.30
N THR A 231 28.01 -12.10 23.31
CA THR A 231 26.61 -12.28 22.97
C THR A 231 26.17 -13.72 23.23
N GLU A 232 25.09 -13.90 23.96
CA GLU A 232 24.39 -15.19 24.11
C GLU A 232 23.18 -15.20 23.16
N LYS A 233 22.82 -16.40 22.67
CA LYS A 233 21.66 -16.58 21.77
C LYS A 233 20.68 -17.59 22.33
N LEU A 234 19.40 -17.26 22.31
CA LEU A 234 18.34 -18.25 22.42
C LEU A 234 17.81 -18.52 21.00
N LEU A 235 17.75 -19.80 20.61
CA LEU A 235 17.37 -20.21 19.25
C LEU A 235 16.07 -21.02 19.28
N SER A 236 15.28 -20.91 18.20
CA SER A 236 14.23 -21.91 17.97
C SER A 236 14.86 -23.23 17.57
N ASP A 237 14.57 -24.27 18.37
CA ASP A 237 15.10 -25.63 18.20
C ASP A 237 14.16 -26.68 18.82
N GLY A 238 14.63 -27.92 18.93
CA GLY A 238 13.87 -29.05 19.49
C GLY A 238 13.65 -28.99 21.00
N THR A 239 14.14 -27.96 21.70
CA THR A 239 13.91 -27.76 23.14
C THR A 239 12.68 -26.91 23.43
N TRP A 240 12.02 -26.39 22.41
CA TRP A 240 10.75 -25.66 22.51
C TRP A 240 9.60 -26.64 22.72
N SER A 241 8.55 -26.15 23.36
CA SER A 241 7.27 -26.83 23.52
C SER A 241 6.14 -25.98 22.92
N TYR A 242 4.93 -26.56 22.84
CA TYR A 242 3.71 -25.83 22.49
C TYR A 242 2.56 -26.24 23.41
N VAL A 243 1.59 -25.34 23.56
CA VAL A 243 0.33 -25.59 24.24
C VAL A 243 -0.82 -25.42 23.26
N GLU A 244 -1.96 -26.06 23.54
CA GLU A 244 -3.20 -25.83 22.81
C GLU A 244 -3.88 -24.59 23.35
N GLY A 245 -4.05 -23.59 22.50
CA GLY A 245 -4.59 -22.29 22.87
C GLY A 245 -6.06 -22.08 22.43
N PRO A 246 -6.60 -20.90 22.73
CA PRO A 246 -8.02 -20.56 22.53
C PRO A 246 -8.39 -20.30 21.06
N ILE A 247 -7.47 -19.92 20.17
CA ILE A 247 -7.78 -19.72 18.75
C ILE A 247 -7.90 -21.07 18.07
N ARG A 248 -9.16 -21.53 17.88
CA ARG A 248 -9.49 -22.86 17.36
C ARG A 248 -9.57 -22.90 15.84
N PHE A 249 -9.81 -21.75 15.22
CA PHE A 249 -9.87 -21.55 13.78
C PHE A 249 -9.36 -20.13 13.46
N ASN A 250 -8.63 -19.95 12.37
CA ASN A 250 -8.30 -18.65 11.83
C ASN A 250 -8.03 -18.74 10.32
N GLY A 251 -8.51 -17.77 9.56
CA GLY A 251 -8.32 -17.68 8.11
C GLY A 251 -8.54 -16.26 7.61
N ILE A 252 -7.64 -15.79 6.76
CA ILE A 252 -7.56 -14.37 6.35
C ILE A 252 -8.86 -13.84 5.71
N ARG A 253 -9.62 -14.70 4.99
CA ARG A 253 -10.91 -14.33 4.39
C ARG A 253 -12.12 -14.82 5.17
N HIS A 254 -11.90 -15.73 6.10
CA HIS A 254 -12.95 -16.40 6.86
C HIS A 254 -13.28 -15.65 8.14
N GLY A 255 -12.29 -15.46 9.00
CA GLY A 255 -12.43 -14.94 10.35
C GLY A 255 -11.64 -15.74 11.36
N GLU A 256 -11.99 -15.59 12.64
CA GLU A 256 -11.33 -16.27 13.75
C GLU A 256 -12.37 -16.85 14.72
N GLU A 257 -12.15 -18.10 15.16
CA GLU A 257 -12.91 -18.71 16.24
C GLU A 257 -12.06 -18.80 17.50
N TYR A 258 -12.49 -18.13 18.55
CA TYR A 258 -11.85 -18.10 19.86
C TYR A 258 -12.74 -18.73 20.91
N ASP A 259 -12.24 -19.76 21.57
CA ASP A 259 -12.91 -20.41 22.71
C ASP A 259 -12.11 -20.14 23.98
N ALA A 260 -12.59 -19.21 24.82
CA ALA A 260 -11.92 -18.80 26.05
C ALA A 260 -11.71 -19.93 27.05
N ASN A 261 -12.46 -21.06 26.95
CA ASN A 261 -12.25 -22.24 27.79
C ASN A 261 -10.89 -22.91 27.55
N PHE A 262 -10.25 -22.66 26.43
CA PHE A 262 -8.89 -23.15 26.09
C PHE A 262 -7.78 -22.20 26.49
N GLU A 263 -8.07 -21.05 27.09
CA GLU A 263 -7.03 -20.15 27.58
C GLU A 263 -6.13 -20.85 28.60
N LYS A 264 -4.85 -20.59 28.50
CA LYS A 264 -3.81 -21.16 29.37
C LYS A 264 -3.12 -20.02 30.10
N GLU A 265 -3.63 -19.70 31.29
CA GLU A 265 -3.09 -18.61 32.09
C GLU A 265 -1.58 -18.80 32.32
N GLY A 266 -0.80 -17.77 32.01
CA GLY A 266 0.66 -17.76 32.19
C GLY A 266 1.46 -18.64 31.22
N TRP A 267 0.86 -19.10 30.13
CA TRP A 267 1.57 -19.92 29.12
C TRP A 267 2.81 -19.24 28.55
N ASP A 268 2.85 -17.93 28.55
CA ASP A 268 3.94 -17.06 28.07
C ASP A 268 4.77 -16.42 29.20
N LYS A 269 4.61 -16.97 30.45
CA LYS A 269 5.34 -16.51 31.65
C LYS A 269 6.26 -17.61 32.19
N PRO A 270 7.30 -17.25 32.96
CA PRO A 270 8.11 -18.21 33.69
C PRO A 270 7.30 -19.02 34.70
N GLY A 271 7.65 -20.31 34.88
CA GLY A 271 7.03 -21.18 35.86
C GLY A 271 5.65 -21.73 35.47
N TYR A 272 5.35 -21.79 34.19
CA TYR A 272 4.13 -22.42 33.69
C TYR A 272 4.13 -23.90 34.02
N THR A 273 3.02 -24.40 34.61
CA THR A 273 2.88 -25.82 35.05
C THR A 273 1.78 -26.58 34.29
N GLY A 274 1.22 -25.96 33.24
CA GLY A 274 0.20 -26.63 32.43
C GLY A 274 0.78 -27.70 31.50
N GLU A 275 -0.07 -28.38 30.77
CA GLU A 275 0.32 -29.41 29.82
C GLU A 275 1.04 -28.78 28.63
N GLU A 276 2.24 -29.28 28.36
CA GLU A 276 3.08 -28.90 27.19
C GLU A 276 3.35 -30.13 26.34
N LYS A 277 3.42 -29.93 25.03
CA LYS A 277 3.81 -30.95 24.05
C LYS A 277 5.09 -30.48 23.34
N PRO A 278 6.03 -31.39 22.98
CA PRO A 278 7.27 -30.96 22.32
C PRO A 278 6.99 -30.36 20.94
N ALA A 279 7.59 -29.21 20.66
CA ALA A 279 7.71 -28.69 19.32
C ALA A 279 8.58 -29.61 18.44
N ARG A 280 8.46 -29.47 17.16
CA ARG A 280 9.22 -30.30 16.21
C ARG A 280 9.80 -29.50 15.06
N TYR A 281 10.88 -30.02 14.53
CA TYR A 281 11.49 -29.46 13.33
C TYR A 281 10.56 -29.65 12.11
N VAL A 282 10.57 -28.63 11.26
CA VAL A 282 9.87 -28.66 9.97
C VAL A 282 10.83 -28.21 8.86
N ARG A 283 10.46 -28.53 7.64
CA ARG A 283 11.27 -28.22 6.46
C ARG A 283 11.48 -26.70 6.31
N ASN A 284 12.74 -26.31 6.08
CA ASN A 284 13.08 -24.97 5.61
C ASN A 284 12.48 -24.74 4.20
N PRO A 285 11.74 -23.68 3.95
CA PRO A 285 11.21 -23.37 2.61
C PRO A 285 12.30 -23.17 1.56
N GLY A 286 13.50 -22.72 1.94
CA GLY A 286 14.64 -22.50 1.06
C GLY A 286 14.63 -21.16 0.34
N ALA A 287 13.72 -20.24 0.70
CA ALA A 287 13.67 -18.90 0.18
C ALA A 287 14.71 -17.97 0.82
N ARG A 288 15.03 -16.88 0.15
CA ARG A 288 15.84 -15.78 0.71
C ARG A 288 15.15 -15.19 1.94
N LEU A 289 15.90 -14.90 2.99
CA LEU A 289 15.43 -14.15 4.15
C LEU A 289 15.83 -12.69 4.00
N SER A 290 14.89 -11.79 4.20
CA SER A 290 15.11 -10.33 4.16
C SER A 290 14.42 -9.68 5.36
N LEU A 291 15.01 -8.61 5.88
CA LEU A 291 14.37 -7.81 6.92
C LEU A 291 13.14 -7.10 6.35
N MET A 292 12.08 -7.01 7.15
CA MET A 292 10.93 -6.18 6.81
C MET A 292 11.30 -4.70 7.01
N GLU A 293 11.75 -4.06 5.93
CA GLU A 293 12.07 -2.64 5.86
C GLU A 293 10.86 -1.82 5.35
N MET A 294 9.68 -2.04 5.93
CA MET A 294 8.46 -1.29 5.61
C MET A 294 7.62 -1.07 6.89
N GLU A 295 6.68 -0.16 6.81
CA GLU A 295 5.78 0.18 7.90
C GLU A 295 4.91 -1.03 8.29
N PRO A 296 4.84 -1.41 9.58
CA PRO A 296 3.97 -2.49 10.04
C PRO A 296 2.49 -2.09 9.98
N ILE A 297 1.59 -3.07 9.99
CA ILE A 297 0.17 -2.82 10.19
C ILE A 297 -0.07 -2.48 11.66
N ARG A 298 -0.81 -1.40 11.92
CA ARG A 298 -1.22 -0.94 13.25
C ARG A 298 -2.66 -0.50 13.29
N VAL A 299 -3.18 -0.30 14.48
CA VAL A 299 -4.44 0.40 14.69
C VAL A 299 -4.21 1.89 14.44
N ILE A 300 -4.76 2.41 13.33
CA ILE A 300 -4.60 3.81 12.93
C ILE A 300 -5.76 4.71 13.40
N ALA A 301 -6.91 4.11 13.66
CA ALA A 301 -8.09 4.81 14.18
C ALA A 301 -9.02 3.83 14.89
N LYS A 302 -9.86 4.37 15.77
CA LYS A 302 -10.86 3.62 16.52
C LYS A 302 -12.23 4.28 16.36
N TYR A 303 -13.24 3.48 16.03
CA TYR A 303 -14.58 3.93 15.78
C TYR A 303 -15.56 3.24 16.73
N LYS A 304 -16.51 3.99 17.28
CA LYS A 304 -17.66 3.42 18.00
C LYS A 304 -18.85 3.36 17.06
N PRO A 305 -19.72 2.36 17.17
CA PRO A 305 -20.96 2.34 16.43
C PRO A 305 -21.81 3.57 16.73
N VAL A 306 -22.47 4.12 15.72
CA VAL A 306 -23.36 5.29 15.84
C VAL A 306 -24.82 4.87 15.98
N LEU A 307 -25.15 3.64 15.61
CA LEU A 307 -26.49 3.07 15.67
C LEU A 307 -26.42 1.58 16.04
N CYS A 308 -27.42 1.13 16.84
CA CYS A 308 -27.72 -0.28 17.06
C CYS A 308 -29.21 -0.53 16.78
N ARG A 309 -29.51 -1.60 16.04
CA ARG A 309 -30.89 -2.04 15.82
C ARG A 309 -30.99 -3.56 15.81
N LYS A 310 -32.19 -4.06 16.08
CA LYS A 310 -32.48 -5.50 15.99
C LYS A 310 -32.62 -5.93 14.51
N THR A 311 -32.05 -7.08 14.16
CA THR A 311 -32.23 -7.78 12.88
C THR A 311 -33.07 -9.05 13.08
N GLU A 312 -33.33 -9.78 12.00
CA GLU A 312 -33.99 -11.10 12.11
C GLU A 312 -33.22 -12.06 13.01
N ASN A 313 -31.87 -12.05 12.93
CA ASN A 313 -31.02 -13.04 13.60
C ASN A 313 -30.36 -12.53 14.89
N GLY A 314 -30.26 -11.21 15.10
CA GLY A 314 -29.54 -10.65 16.24
C GLY A 314 -29.60 -9.12 16.31
N TYR A 315 -28.45 -8.48 16.37
CA TYR A 315 -28.31 -7.03 16.48
C TYR A 315 -27.27 -6.52 15.49
N LEU A 316 -27.62 -5.47 14.78
CA LEU A 316 -26.76 -4.79 13.83
C LEU A 316 -26.24 -3.47 14.40
N TYR A 317 -24.95 -3.28 14.30
CA TYR A 317 -24.23 -2.06 14.69
C TYR A 317 -23.66 -1.39 13.45
N GLU A 318 -23.92 -0.10 13.31
CA GLU A 318 -23.47 0.71 12.19
C GLU A 318 -22.33 1.65 12.61
N LEU A 319 -21.27 1.70 11.79
CA LEU A 319 -20.20 2.67 11.92
C LEU A 319 -20.45 3.86 10.99
N ALA A 320 -19.95 5.03 11.39
CA ALA A 320 -19.98 6.23 10.53
C ALA A 320 -19.05 6.11 9.30
N GLN A 321 -18.13 5.15 9.30
CA GLN A 321 -17.10 4.96 8.27
C GLN A 321 -16.96 3.48 7.93
N ASN A 322 -16.92 3.15 6.63
CA ASN A 322 -16.46 1.83 6.17
C ASN A 322 -14.94 1.72 6.38
N ILE A 323 -14.49 0.66 7.01
CA ILE A 323 -13.08 0.43 7.38
C ILE A 323 -12.63 -0.98 7.02
N ALA A 324 -11.31 -1.17 7.00
CA ALA A 324 -10.71 -2.48 7.14
C ALA A 324 -10.10 -2.63 8.53
N GLY A 325 -10.41 -3.72 9.22
CA GLY A 325 -9.92 -3.91 10.60
C GLY A 325 -10.62 -5.02 11.36
N VAL A 326 -10.68 -4.87 12.65
CA VAL A 326 -11.30 -5.82 13.58
C VAL A 326 -12.24 -5.10 14.55
N ALA A 327 -13.24 -5.81 15.06
CA ALA A 327 -14.06 -5.31 16.16
C ALA A 327 -13.53 -5.85 17.50
N ASN A 328 -13.23 -4.94 18.44
CA ASN A 328 -13.01 -5.28 19.83
C ASN A 328 -14.33 -5.18 20.57
N ILE A 329 -14.83 -6.31 21.04
CA ILE A 329 -16.17 -6.43 21.65
C ILE A 329 -16.06 -6.97 23.06
N THR A 330 -16.75 -6.35 24.01
CA THR A 330 -16.91 -6.87 25.37
C THR A 330 -18.25 -7.60 25.49
N PHE A 331 -18.20 -8.89 25.74
CA PHE A 331 -19.36 -9.77 25.88
C PHE A 331 -19.74 -10.00 27.34
N CYS A 332 -20.99 -9.70 27.70
CA CYS A 332 -21.48 -9.75 29.08
C CYS A 332 -22.34 -10.99 29.42
N GLY A 333 -22.58 -11.92 28.51
CA GLY A 333 -23.39 -13.10 28.69
C GLY A 333 -22.83 -14.15 29.65
N LYS A 334 -23.52 -15.26 29.79
CA LYS A 334 -23.18 -16.38 30.69
C LYS A 334 -21.98 -17.20 30.20
N ALA A 335 -21.32 -17.92 31.12
CA ALA A 335 -20.31 -18.91 30.75
C ALA A 335 -20.86 -19.92 29.76
N GLY A 336 -20.07 -20.25 28.72
CA GLY A 336 -20.46 -21.10 27.59
C GLY A 336 -21.33 -20.41 26.54
N ALA A 337 -21.72 -19.16 26.72
CA ALA A 337 -22.38 -18.38 25.65
C ALA A 337 -21.47 -18.25 24.45
N ARG A 338 -22.02 -18.56 23.27
CA ARG A 338 -21.32 -18.46 21.97
C ARG A 338 -21.91 -17.32 21.17
N TYR A 339 -21.07 -16.40 20.79
CA TYR A 339 -21.38 -15.25 19.94
C TYR A 339 -20.81 -15.45 18.56
N THR A 340 -21.58 -15.09 17.53
CA THR A 340 -21.13 -15.00 16.16
C THR A 340 -21.18 -13.53 15.73
N VAL A 341 -20.07 -13.03 15.22
CA VAL A 341 -19.90 -11.66 14.75
C VAL A 341 -19.66 -11.72 13.26
N ARG A 342 -20.57 -11.16 12.48
CA ARG A 342 -20.48 -11.10 11.00
C ARG A 342 -20.29 -9.66 10.56
N TYR A 343 -19.53 -9.47 9.50
CA TYR A 343 -19.15 -8.14 9.00
C TYR A 343 -19.62 -7.96 7.56
N THR A 344 -20.09 -6.76 7.21
CA THR A 344 -20.48 -6.41 5.85
C THR A 344 -20.28 -4.91 5.55
N ASP A 345 -20.08 -4.57 4.28
CA ASP A 345 -20.00 -3.17 3.81
C ASP A 345 -21.34 -2.63 3.31
N ARG A 346 -22.41 -3.43 3.35
CA ARG A 346 -23.72 -3.05 2.81
C ARG A 346 -24.92 -3.69 3.48
N LEU A 347 -26.07 -3.10 3.22
CA LEU A 347 -27.38 -3.61 3.57
C LEU A 347 -28.15 -3.97 2.29
N MET A 348 -29.09 -4.90 2.42
CA MET A 348 -30.12 -5.18 1.43
C MET A 348 -31.18 -4.07 1.42
N GLU A 349 -32.11 -4.10 0.44
CA GLU A 349 -33.18 -3.08 0.31
C GLU A 349 -34.13 -3.02 1.53
N ASP A 350 -34.32 -4.16 2.23
CA ASP A 350 -35.11 -4.23 3.45
C ASP A 350 -34.35 -3.76 4.71
N GLY A 351 -33.07 -3.39 4.53
CA GLY A 351 -32.18 -2.95 5.59
C GLY A 351 -31.45 -4.07 6.33
N GLU A 352 -31.70 -5.36 6.05
CA GLU A 352 -30.93 -6.46 6.64
C GLU A 352 -29.49 -6.52 6.08
N PRO A 353 -28.53 -7.05 6.87
CA PRO A 353 -27.13 -7.11 6.41
C PRO A 353 -26.97 -8.09 5.23
N ASP A 354 -26.28 -7.64 4.18
CA ASP A 354 -25.98 -8.49 3.02
C ASP A 354 -24.63 -9.19 3.24
N HIS A 355 -24.69 -10.47 3.62
CA HIS A 355 -23.49 -11.30 3.77
C HIS A 355 -23.27 -12.22 2.56
N GLU A 356 -24.32 -12.57 1.83
CA GLU A 356 -24.28 -13.63 0.82
C GLU A 356 -23.69 -13.12 -0.52
N SER A 357 -24.06 -11.91 -0.95
CA SER A 357 -23.58 -11.38 -2.23
C SER A 357 -22.07 -11.14 -2.21
N LEU A 358 -21.51 -10.85 -1.04
CA LEU A 358 -20.08 -10.60 -0.85
C LEU A 358 -19.25 -11.88 -0.74
N ALA A 359 -19.88 -13.00 -0.35
CA ALA A 359 -19.20 -14.30 -0.18
C ALA A 359 -18.92 -15.03 -1.51
N CYS A 360 -19.28 -14.45 -2.64
CA CYS A 360 -19.31 -15.11 -3.97
C CYS A 360 -18.00 -15.81 -4.40
N PHE A 361 -16.85 -15.37 -3.87
CA PHE A 361 -15.54 -15.96 -4.18
C PHE A 361 -15.07 -17.00 -3.16
N ILE A 362 -15.77 -17.18 -2.03
CA ILE A 362 -15.35 -18.06 -0.94
C ILE A 362 -16.26 -19.29 -0.95
N ARG A 363 -15.68 -20.46 -1.23
CA ARG A 363 -16.44 -21.70 -1.49
C ARG A 363 -16.43 -22.69 -0.31
N ASN A 364 -15.68 -22.37 0.75
CA ASN A 364 -15.57 -23.23 1.91
C ASN A 364 -15.64 -22.42 3.22
N TYR A 365 -16.05 -23.06 4.29
CA TYR A 365 -16.19 -22.50 5.64
C TYR A 365 -17.10 -21.26 5.71
N CYS A 366 -16.76 -20.30 6.56
CA CYS A 366 -17.47 -19.03 6.74
C CYS A 366 -16.81 -17.89 5.94
N PHE A 367 -17.48 -16.76 5.84
CA PHE A 367 -16.96 -15.55 5.24
C PHE A 367 -17.13 -14.38 6.21
N GLN A 368 -16.05 -13.62 6.44
CA GLN A 368 -16.04 -12.47 7.35
C GLN A 368 -16.79 -12.71 8.66
N THR A 369 -16.43 -13.80 9.38
CA THR A 369 -17.18 -14.23 10.57
C THR A 369 -16.23 -14.57 11.70
N ASP A 370 -16.32 -13.87 12.82
CA ASP A 370 -15.64 -14.22 14.04
C ASP A 370 -16.59 -14.93 15.01
N VAL A 371 -16.06 -15.82 15.82
CA VAL A 371 -16.82 -16.54 16.83
C VAL A 371 -16.10 -16.48 18.16
N TYR A 372 -16.85 -16.12 19.21
CA TYR A 372 -16.33 -16.06 20.56
C TYR A 372 -17.16 -16.93 21.52
N THR A 373 -16.49 -17.81 22.27
CA THR A 373 -17.12 -18.62 23.34
C THR A 373 -16.60 -18.19 24.69
N LYS A 374 -17.51 -17.75 25.58
CA LYS A 374 -17.18 -17.26 26.92
C LYS A 374 -16.78 -18.40 27.86
N LYS A 375 -15.83 -18.14 28.76
CA LYS A 375 -15.43 -19.06 29.83
C LYS A 375 -16.11 -18.76 31.19
N SER A 376 -16.60 -17.52 31.40
CA SER A 376 -17.15 -17.09 32.70
C SER A 376 -18.38 -16.19 32.51
N ASP A 377 -19.06 -15.91 33.62
CA ASP A 377 -20.16 -14.94 33.68
C ASP A 377 -19.69 -13.47 33.74
N ALA A 378 -18.39 -13.23 33.97
CA ALA A 378 -17.81 -11.89 33.95
C ALA A 378 -17.72 -11.30 32.49
N PRO A 379 -17.69 -9.97 32.32
CA PRO A 379 -17.41 -9.37 31.03
C PRO A 379 -16.05 -9.84 30.47
N GLU A 380 -16.03 -10.23 29.22
CA GLU A 380 -14.83 -10.72 28.51
C GLU A 380 -14.70 -9.99 27.16
N SER A 381 -13.51 -9.45 26.88
CA SER A 381 -13.25 -8.74 25.62
C SER A 381 -12.50 -9.61 24.64
N PHE A 382 -12.87 -9.49 23.38
CA PHE A 382 -12.24 -10.23 22.28
C PHE A 382 -12.10 -9.36 21.04
N HIS A 383 -11.01 -9.55 20.31
CA HIS A 383 -10.80 -9.15 18.92
C HIS A 383 -9.92 -10.19 18.22
N SER A 384 -10.12 -10.33 16.92
CA SER A 384 -9.31 -11.23 16.09
C SER A 384 -7.89 -10.68 15.91
N ILE A 385 -6.87 -11.57 15.85
CA ILE A 385 -5.47 -11.18 15.68
C ILE A 385 -4.86 -11.69 14.38
N PHE A 386 -5.44 -12.71 13.72
CA PHE A 386 -4.91 -13.32 12.51
C PHE A 386 -5.79 -13.16 11.28
N THR A 387 -6.73 -12.22 11.32
CA THR A 387 -7.58 -11.81 10.22
C THR A 387 -7.86 -10.31 10.29
N TYR A 388 -8.49 -9.79 9.28
CA TYR A 388 -9.15 -8.48 9.26
C TYR A 388 -10.40 -8.58 8.40
N HIS A 389 -11.33 -7.66 8.57
CA HIS A 389 -12.59 -7.58 7.84
C HIS A 389 -12.73 -6.21 7.19
N GLY A 390 -13.42 -6.13 6.06
CA GLY A 390 -13.86 -4.87 5.48
C GLY A 390 -15.33 -4.67 5.82
N PHE A 391 -15.69 -3.58 6.51
CA PHE A 391 -17.05 -3.41 7.01
C PHE A 391 -17.43 -1.98 7.39
N GLN A 392 -18.71 -1.71 7.28
CA GLN A 392 -19.40 -0.57 7.91
C GLN A 392 -20.42 -1.07 8.94
N TYR A 393 -20.83 -2.35 8.83
CA TYR A 393 -21.85 -2.97 9.66
C TYR A 393 -21.30 -4.20 10.35
N ILE A 394 -21.66 -4.37 11.63
CA ILE A 394 -21.31 -5.51 12.48
C ILE A 394 -22.60 -6.16 12.95
N GLU A 395 -22.86 -7.40 12.58
CA GLU A 395 -23.98 -8.18 13.10
C GLU A 395 -23.49 -9.10 14.21
N VAL A 396 -24.10 -9.02 15.38
CA VAL A 396 -23.82 -9.90 16.52
C VAL A 396 -25.03 -10.78 16.80
N THR A 397 -24.82 -12.09 16.80
CA THR A 397 -25.83 -13.09 17.07
C THR A 397 -25.39 -14.01 18.20
N GLY A 398 -26.37 -14.68 18.88
CA GLY A 398 -26.11 -15.51 20.08
C GLY A 398 -25.89 -14.67 21.34
N GLY A 399 -26.17 -15.21 22.49
CA GLY A 399 -25.97 -14.51 23.78
C GLY A 399 -26.74 -13.19 23.94
N ASP A 400 -26.30 -12.38 24.92
CA ASP A 400 -26.86 -11.06 25.20
C ASP A 400 -26.31 -9.99 24.23
N CYS A 401 -27.14 -9.03 23.85
CA CYS A 401 -26.74 -7.92 22.99
C CYS A 401 -25.66 -7.05 23.67
N PRO A 402 -24.48 -6.82 23.07
CA PRO A 402 -23.52 -5.82 23.54
C PRO A 402 -24.11 -4.40 23.49
N GLU A 403 -23.78 -3.58 24.48
CA GLU A 403 -24.10 -2.15 24.44
C GLU A 403 -23.23 -1.44 23.41
N LEU A 404 -23.65 -0.30 22.90
CA LEU A 404 -22.86 0.48 21.94
C LEU A 404 -21.45 0.82 22.44
N CYS A 405 -21.30 1.04 23.74
CA CYS A 405 -20.01 1.32 24.37
C CYS A 405 -19.10 0.08 24.50
N ASP A 406 -19.65 -1.11 24.37
CA ASP A 406 -18.91 -2.38 24.45
C ASP A 406 -18.26 -2.77 23.13
N ILE A 407 -18.50 -2.01 22.07
CA ILE A 407 -17.94 -2.23 20.74
C ILE A 407 -17.03 -1.07 20.34
N GLU A 408 -15.81 -1.38 19.99
CA GLU A 408 -14.84 -0.45 19.39
C GLU A 408 -14.23 -1.10 18.13
N ALA A 409 -14.55 -0.58 16.96
CA ALA A 409 -13.97 -1.06 15.71
C ALA A 409 -12.60 -0.41 15.50
N TRP A 410 -11.57 -1.22 15.33
CA TRP A 410 -10.18 -0.79 15.12
C TRP A 410 -9.85 -0.86 13.64
N ALA A 411 -9.64 0.32 13.03
CA ALA A 411 -9.17 0.41 11.67
C ALA A 411 -7.67 0.08 11.61
N LEU A 412 -7.32 -0.87 10.75
CA LEU A 412 -5.96 -1.34 10.53
C LEU A 412 -5.43 -0.80 9.19
N CYS A 413 -4.16 -0.46 9.15
CA CYS A 413 -3.42 -0.09 7.94
C CYS A 413 -1.92 -0.17 8.21
N ASN A 414 -1.11 -0.24 7.16
CA ASN A 414 0.31 0.09 7.32
C ASN A 414 0.45 1.51 7.88
N ASP A 415 1.27 1.69 8.91
CA ASP A 415 1.40 2.93 9.70
C ASP A 415 2.17 4.02 8.92
N PHE A 416 1.55 4.53 7.86
CA PHE A 416 2.14 5.56 7.02
C PHE A 416 2.03 6.95 7.63
N GLU A 417 3.10 7.73 7.51
CA GLU A 417 3.03 9.18 7.69
C GLU A 417 2.23 9.82 6.54
N LYS A 418 1.22 10.63 6.86
CA LYS A 418 0.50 11.43 5.86
C LYS A 418 1.45 12.51 5.32
N ARG A 419 1.56 12.60 3.98
CA ARG A 419 2.45 13.53 3.29
C ARG A 419 1.77 14.77 2.77
N ALA A 420 0.52 14.64 2.32
CA ALA A 420 -0.16 15.67 1.56
C ALA A 420 -1.51 16.05 2.15
N GLU A 421 -1.94 17.27 1.83
CA GLU A 421 -3.25 17.83 2.16
C GLU A 421 -3.82 18.47 0.91
N PHE A 422 -5.15 18.31 0.72
CA PHE A 422 -5.92 19.02 -0.29
C PHE A 422 -7.20 19.56 0.32
N ALA A 423 -7.61 20.74 -0.14
CA ALA A 423 -8.92 21.31 0.18
C ALA A 423 -9.36 22.29 -0.92
N CYS A 424 -10.66 22.40 -1.15
CA CYS A 424 -11.24 23.37 -2.06
C CYS A 424 -12.60 23.90 -1.59
N SER A 425 -13.15 24.86 -2.30
CA SER A 425 -14.44 25.49 -1.96
C SER A 425 -15.67 24.64 -2.28
N ASP A 426 -15.52 23.52 -2.99
CA ASP A 426 -16.61 22.58 -3.27
C ASP A 426 -16.58 21.41 -2.27
N GLU A 427 -17.61 21.33 -1.43
CA GLU A 427 -17.72 20.30 -0.40
C GLU A 427 -17.87 18.89 -1.00
N THR A 428 -18.48 18.76 -2.18
CA THR A 428 -18.60 17.47 -2.87
C THR A 428 -17.25 16.95 -3.31
N VAL A 429 -16.39 17.82 -3.84
CA VAL A 429 -15.00 17.48 -4.22
C VAL A 429 -14.20 17.07 -2.98
N ASN A 430 -14.31 17.80 -1.86
CA ASN A 430 -13.63 17.44 -0.61
C ASN A 430 -14.11 16.08 -0.07
N LYS A 431 -15.41 15.76 -0.20
CA LYS A 431 -15.93 14.42 0.15
C LYS A 431 -15.40 13.34 -0.75
N ILE A 432 -15.30 13.57 -2.06
CA ILE A 432 -14.71 12.61 -3.02
C ILE A 432 -13.23 12.35 -2.67
N GLU A 433 -12.47 13.39 -2.32
CA GLU A 433 -11.10 13.23 -1.82
C GLU A 433 -11.04 12.36 -0.58
N HIS A 434 -11.96 12.57 0.37
CA HIS A 434 -12.08 11.71 1.55
C HIS A 434 -12.35 10.24 1.18
N LEU A 435 -13.25 9.96 0.21
CA LEU A 435 -13.50 8.60 -0.27
C LEU A 435 -12.22 7.94 -0.81
N CYS A 436 -11.40 8.69 -1.57
CA CYS A 436 -10.13 8.21 -2.10
C CYS A 436 -9.16 7.81 -0.97
N HIS A 437 -9.02 8.67 0.04
CA HIS A 437 -8.19 8.40 1.21
C HIS A 437 -8.69 7.19 2.00
N ALA A 438 -9.97 7.15 2.34
CA ALA A 438 -10.57 6.09 3.14
C ALA A 438 -10.43 4.71 2.48
N SER A 439 -10.68 4.62 1.16
CA SER A 439 -10.48 3.38 0.40
C SER A 439 -9.01 2.97 0.33
N THR A 440 -8.11 3.92 0.07
CA THR A 440 -6.67 3.64 -0.02
C THR A 440 -6.15 3.08 1.31
N VAL A 441 -6.49 3.72 2.43
CA VAL A 441 -6.09 3.27 3.78
C VAL A 441 -6.66 1.89 4.09
N SER A 442 -7.94 1.65 3.80
CA SER A 442 -8.58 0.35 4.02
C SER A 442 -7.95 -0.80 3.23
N CYS A 443 -7.38 -0.50 2.06
CA CYS A 443 -6.79 -1.51 1.18
C CYS A 443 -5.29 -1.75 1.44
N CYS A 444 -4.62 -0.95 2.28
CA CYS A 444 -3.19 -1.10 2.59
C CYS A 444 -2.97 -2.09 3.73
N MET A 445 -2.80 -3.38 3.39
CA MET A 445 -2.55 -4.49 4.32
C MET A 445 -1.31 -5.28 3.89
N HIS A 446 -0.11 -4.67 4.03
CA HIS A 446 1.19 -5.16 3.54
C HIS A 446 1.34 -5.18 1.99
N THR A 447 0.27 -4.96 1.30
CA THR A 447 0.14 -4.70 -0.14
C THR A 447 -1.04 -3.75 -0.30
N LEU A 448 -1.20 -3.14 -1.46
CA LEU A 448 -2.43 -2.43 -1.79
C LEU A 448 -3.37 -3.44 -2.44
N SER A 449 -4.27 -4.02 -1.66
CA SER A 449 -5.26 -5.00 -2.17
C SER A 449 -6.38 -4.29 -2.92
N ALA A 450 -6.94 -4.92 -3.94
CA ALA A 450 -8.03 -4.35 -4.72
C ALA A 450 -9.21 -3.97 -3.82
N ASP A 451 -9.64 -4.87 -2.94
CA ASP A 451 -10.61 -4.59 -1.91
C ASP A 451 -10.24 -5.20 -0.54
N ALA A 452 -10.81 -4.64 0.51
CA ALA A 452 -10.63 -5.11 1.88
C ALA A 452 -11.66 -6.16 2.32
N VAL A 453 -12.69 -6.41 1.52
CA VAL A 453 -13.89 -7.20 1.88
C VAL A 453 -13.80 -8.62 1.37
N ARG A 454 -13.85 -8.82 0.04
CA ARG A 454 -14.03 -10.10 -0.62
C ARG A 454 -12.71 -10.77 -1.01
N GLU A 455 -11.88 -10.00 -1.73
CA GLU A 455 -10.73 -10.55 -2.45
C GLU A 455 -9.48 -10.57 -1.59
N LYS A 456 -9.18 -9.44 -0.96
CA LYS A 456 -7.93 -9.21 -0.20
C LYS A 456 -6.69 -9.59 -1.04
N SER A 457 -6.78 -9.34 -2.36
CA SER A 457 -5.78 -9.70 -3.37
C SER A 457 -5.25 -8.44 -4.04
N SER A 458 -3.93 -8.37 -4.24
CA SER A 458 -3.30 -7.19 -4.86
C SER A 458 -3.31 -7.33 -6.38
N TRP A 459 -4.44 -6.97 -6.99
CA TRP A 459 -4.57 -6.83 -8.41
C TRP A 459 -3.62 -5.76 -8.92
N THR A 460 -2.86 -6.11 -9.93
CA THR A 460 -1.77 -5.27 -10.41
C THR A 460 -2.29 -4.01 -11.10
N GLY A 461 -3.36 -4.10 -11.89
CA GLY A 461 -3.99 -2.94 -12.53
C GLY A 461 -4.46 -1.90 -11.52
N ASP A 462 -5.25 -2.34 -10.53
CA ASP A 462 -5.78 -1.49 -9.45
C ASP A 462 -4.66 -0.75 -8.72
N THR A 463 -3.64 -1.48 -8.28
CA THR A 463 -2.50 -0.92 -7.56
C THR A 463 -1.68 0.03 -8.42
N GLY A 464 -1.43 -0.32 -9.69
CA GLY A 464 -0.66 0.52 -10.62
C GLY A 464 -1.32 1.87 -10.87
N LEU A 465 -2.64 1.88 -11.08
CA LEU A 465 -3.40 3.11 -11.32
C LEU A 465 -3.46 4.02 -10.08
N SER A 466 -3.48 3.42 -8.88
CA SER A 466 -3.59 4.13 -7.60
C SER A 466 -2.23 4.52 -6.99
N ALA A 467 -1.12 3.95 -7.46
CA ALA A 467 0.19 4.13 -6.84
C ALA A 467 0.65 5.59 -6.77
N GLU A 468 0.36 6.40 -7.79
CA GLU A 468 0.73 7.83 -7.80
C GLU A 468 0.06 8.58 -6.65
N GLN A 469 -1.27 8.45 -6.49
CA GLN A 469 -1.98 9.14 -5.41
C GLN A 469 -1.57 8.61 -4.02
N LEU A 470 -1.30 7.29 -3.90
CA LEU A 470 -0.78 6.73 -2.65
C LEU A 470 0.55 7.38 -2.25
N LEU A 471 1.48 7.52 -3.20
CA LEU A 471 2.81 8.10 -2.97
C LEU A 471 2.78 9.62 -2.76
N ILE A 472 1.82 10.34 -3.36
CA ILE A 472 1.59 11.76 -3.08
C ILE A 472 1.07 11.93 -1.66
N ASN A 473 0.03 11.17 -1.28
CA ASN A 473 -0.69 11.37 -0.04
C ASN A 473 -0.01 10.80 1.20
N TYR A 474 0.77 9.72 1.04
CA TYR A 474 1.37 8.97 2.13
C TYR A 474 2.83 8.63 1.88
N ASN A 475 3.61 8.52 2.96
CA ASN A 475 4.99 8.04 2.89
C ASN A 475 5.02 6.50 2.75
N ALA A 476 4.49 6.02 1.61
CA ALA A 476 4.38 4.59 1.30
C ALA A 476 5.53 4.07 0.41
N GLU A 477 6.67 4.75 0.41
CA GLU A 477 7.85 4.39 -0.40
C GLU A 477 8.26 2.94 -0.18
N ASN A 478 8.39 2.52 1.07
CA ASN A 478 8.90 1.19 1.40
C ASN A 478 7.90 0.09 1.07
N LEU A 479 6.60 0.32 1.25
CA LEU A 479 5.57 -0.60 0.80
C LEU A 479 5.66 -0.84 -0.71
N MET A 480 5.76 0.24 -1.49
CA MET A 480 5.84 0.14 -2.95
C MET A 480 7.17 -0.48 -3.42
N ARG A 481 8.30 -0.23 -2.73
CA ARG A 481 9.58 -0.91 -2.99
C ARG A 481 9.51 -2.40 -2.70
N LYS A 482 8.89 -2.79 -1.59
CA LYS A 482 8.63 -4.22 -1.26
C LYS A 482 7.77 -4.84 -2.36
N TRP A 483 6.70 -4.18 -2.78
CA TRP A 483 5.82 -4.70 -3.81
C TRP A 483 6.51 -4.80 -5.18
N GLN A 484 7.42 -3.86 -5.53
CA GLN A 484 8.26 -4.00 -6.72
C GLN A 484 9.18 -5.24 -6.64
N GLN A 485 9.67 -5.59 -5.45
CA GLN A 485 10.39 -6.86 -5.26
C GLN A 485 9.46 -8.06 -5.48
N ASP A 486 8.23 -8.03 -4.96
CA ASP A 486 7.25 -9.09 -5.17
C ASP A 486 6.90 -9.27 -6.66
N LEU A 487 6.82 -8.17 -7.43
CA LEU A 487 6.63 -8.21 -8.89
C LEU A 487 7.81 -8.96 -9.57
N ARG A 488 9.05 -8.59 -9.24
CA ARG A 488 10.24 -9.28 -9.77
C ARG A 488 10.28 -10.75 -9.37
N ASP A 489 9.98 -11.08 -8.13
CA ASP A 489 9.96 -12.46 -7.61
C ASP A 489 8.81 -13.30 -8.23
N SER A 490 7.72 -12.65 -8.66
CA SER A 490 6.57 -13.28 -9.32
C SER A 490 6.75 -13.42 -10.83
N MET A 491 7.67 -12.68 -11.44
CA MET A 491 7.90 -12.75 -12.89
C MET A 491 8.42 -14.14 -13.30
N ARG A 492 7.80 -14.76 -14.29
CA ARG A 492 8.28 -15.99 -14.89
C ARG A 492 9.39 -15.72 -15.93
N PRO A 493 10.26 -16.73 -16.20
CA PRO A 493 11.23 -16.61 -17.29
C PRO A 493 10.55 -16.16 -18.59
N GLY A 494 11.17 -15.20 -19.27
CA GLY A 494 10.59 -14.57 -20.48
C GLY A 494 9.74 -13.35 -20.24
N GLY A 495 9.58 -12.87 -18.99
CA GLY A 495 8.96 -11.58 -18.68
C GLY A 495 7.45 -11.62 -18.46
N CYS A 496 6.85 -12.82 -18.40
CA CYS A 496 5.42 -12.98 -18.11
C CYS A 496 5.11 -12.62 -16.65
N MET A 497 4.24 -11.66 -16.44
CA MET A 497 3.74 -11.20 -15.13
C MET A 497 2.33 -11.73 -14.88
N PRO A 498 1.93 -12.01 -13.64
CA PRO A 498 0.54 -12.28 -13.30
C PRO A 498 -0.21 -10.99 -12.99
N CYS A 499 -1.54 -11.03 -13.08
CA CYS A 499 -2.40 -9.88 -12.72
C CYS A 499 -2.64 -9.72 -11.22
N ILE A 500 -2.15 -10.63 -10.37
CA ILE A 500 -2.17 -10.54 -8.89
C ILE A 500 -0.78 -10.81 -8.37
N VAL A 501 -0.26 -9.92 -7.51
CA VAL A 501 1.09 -10.05 -6.93
C VAL A 501 1.07 -9.68 -5.44
N PRO A 502 1.55 -10.58 -4.55
CA PRO A 502 2.09 -11.93 -4.79
C PRO A 502 1.04 -12.90 -5.35
N SER A 503 1.49 -13.88 -6.17
CA SER A 503 0.61 -14.85 -6.82
C SER A 503 0.80 -16.26 -6.27
N ALA A 504 -0.30 -16.94 -6.01
CA ALA A 504 -0.30 -18.38 -5.67
C ALA A 504 -0.02 -19.32 -6.89
N GLY A 505 0.32 -18.73 -8.05
CA GLY A 505 0.53 -19.46 -9.30
C GLY A 505 -0.51 -19.19 -10.37
N TRP A 506 -1.55 -18.43 -10.04
CA TRP A 506 -2.64 -18.02 -10.91
C TRP A 506 -2.36 -16.66 -11.60
N GLY A 507 -3.05 -16.38 -12.70
CA GLY A 507 -3.02 -15.06 -13.37
C GLY A 507 -1.94 -14.89 -14.45
N TYR A 508 -1.32 -15.98 -14.93
CA TYR A 508 -0.22 -15.94 -15.90
C TYR A 508 -0.62 -16.26 -17.34
N SER A 509 -1.88 -16.39 -17.64
CA SER A 509 -2.33 -16.82 -18.97
C SER A 509 -3.68 -16.26 -19.37
N GLY A 510 -3.99 -16.28 -20.65
CA GLY A 510 -5.20 -15.71 -21.22
C GLY A 510 -5.17 -14.20 -21.13
N ASP A 511 -6.29 -13.61 -20.78
CA ASP A 511 -6.45 -12.15 -20.65
C ASP A 511 -5.90 -11.60 -19.33
N LEU A 512 -5.42 -12.48 -18.43
CA LEU A 512 -4.99 -12.13 -17.08
C LEU A 512 -3.56 -11.58 -16.97
N ASN A 513 -2.82 -11.54 -18.07
CA ASN A 513 -1.42 -11.08 -18.10
C ASN A 513 -1.15 -10.06 -19.21
N GLY A 514 -2.19 -9.31 -19.55
CA GLY A 514 -2.12 -8.23 -20.54
C GLY A 514 -1.27 -7.04 -20.10
N PRO A 515 -0.85 -6.20 -21.06
CA PRO A 515 -0.02 -5.03 -20.78
C PRO A 515 -0.72 -3.98 -19.91
N ASP A 516 -2.04 -3.96 -19.92
CA ASP A 516 -2.90 -3.07 -19.14
C ASP A 516 -2.80 -3.34 -17.62
N TRP A 517 -3.07 -4.60 -17.18
CA TRP A 517 -3.00 -4.98 -15.77
C TRP A 517 -1.56 -5.17 -15.27
N CYS A 518 -0.62 -5.62 -16.12
CA CYS A 518 0.77 -5.83 -15.73
C CYS A 518 1.64 -4.56 -15.77
N ASN A 519 1.03 -3.41 -15.98
CA ASN A 519 1.67 -2.09 -16.05
C ASN A 519 2.46 -1.62 -14.79
N PRO A 520 2.19 -2.07 -13.54
CA PRO A 520 2.94 -1.60 -12.37
C PRO A 520 4.46 -1.80 -12.41
N MET A 521 4.95 -2.77 -13.20
CA MET A 521 6.38 -2.90 -13.46
C MET A 521 6.93 -1.70 -14.24
N VAL A 522 6.06 -0.97 -14.93
CA VAL A 522 6.37 0.18 -15.79
C VAL A 522 6.26 1.49 -15.00
N ASP A 523 5.11 1.73 -14.39
CA ASP A 523 4.76 3.06 -13.86
C ASP A 523 5.14 3.25 -12.38
N VAL A 524 5.06 2.22 -11.54
CA VAL A 524 5.32 2.39 -10.11
C VAL A 524 6.75 2.78 -9.80
N PRO A 525 7.81 2.20 -10.43
CA PRO A 525 9.17 2.70 -10.23
C PRO A 525 9.35 4.15 -10.71
N TRP A 526 8.62 4.56 -11.76
CA TRP A 526 8.63 5.95 -12.21
C TRP A 526 8.00 6.88 -11.17
N ASN A 527 6.86 6.52 -10.60
CA ASN A 527 6.19 7.29 -9.54
C ASN A 527 7.08 7.41 -8.30
N LEU A 528 7.72 6.31 -7.88
CA LEU A 528 8.70 6.32 -6.79
C LEU A 528 9.88 7.28 -7.07
N TYR A 529 10.42 7.24 -8.29
CA TYR A 529 11.50 8.15 -8.69
C TYR A 529 11.04 9.61 -8.72
N THR A 530 9.86 9.88 -9.25
CA THR A 530 9.29 11.24 -9.31
C THR A 530 9.08 11.81 -7.91
N GLU A 531 8.49 11.01 -7.01
CA GLU A 531 8.12 11.48 -5.68
C GLU A 531 9.31 11.60 -4.70
N TYR A 532 10.30 10.70 -4.81
CA TYR A 532 11.39 10.62 -3.85
C TYR A 532 12.78 10.93 -4.42
N GLY A 533 12.95 10.96 -5.74
CA GLY A 533 14.21 11.32 -6.40
C GLY A 533 15.29 10.23 -6.41
N ASP A 534 14.97 8.98 -5.98
CA ASP A 534 15.96 7.89 -5.93
C ASP A 534 16.06 7.14 -7.26
N LEU A 535 17.09 7.46 -8.06
CA LEU A 535 17.34 6.81 -9.34
C LEU A 535 17.60 5.29 -9.23
N ALA A 536 18.01 4.80 -8.05
CA ALA A 536 18.27 3.38 -7.86
C ALA A 536 17.01 2.52 -8.07
N VAL A 537 15.82 3.04 -7.77
CA VAL A 537 14.58 2.30 -7.99
C VAL A 537 14.36 1.97 -9.47
N LEU A 538 14.76 2.85 -10.40
CA LEU A 538 14.69 2.58 -11.83
C LEU A 538 15.70 1.51 -12.25
N ARG A 539 16.91 1.55 -11.69
CA ARG A 539 17.98 0.59 -11.97
C ARG A 539 17.57 -0.81 -11.50
N ASP A 540 17.02 -0.93 -10.29
CA ASP A 540 16.62 -2.20 -9.66
C ASP A 540 15.50 -2.91 -10.44
N ASN A 541 14.68 -2.15 -11.18
CA ASN A 541 13.55 -2.66 -11.96
C ASN A 541 13.81 -2.73 -13.47
N TYR A 542 14.95 -2.23 -13.96
CA TYR A 542 15.20 -2.07 -15.39
C TYR A 542 15.22 -3.41 -16.16
N GLU A 543 15.91 -4.43 -15.64
CA GLU A 543 15.99 -5.74 -16.29
C GLU A 543 14.61 -6.39 -16.39
N ALA A 544 13.80 -6.31 -15.31
CA ALA A 544 12.45 -6.84 -15.29
C ALA A 544 11.53 -6.09 -16.27
N LEU A 545 11.64 -4.77 -16.36
CA LEU A 545 10.93 -3.97 -17.35
C LEU A 545 11.29 -4.37 -18.77
N CYS A 546 12.57 -4.56 -19.07
CA CYS A 546 13.02 -5.01 -20.39
C CYS A 546 12.49 -6.39 -20.76
N ALA A 547 12.48 -7.32 -19.80
CA ALA A 547 11.92 -8.66 -19.99
C ALA A 547 10.41 -8.58 -20.24
N HIS A 548 9.69 -7.75 -19.49
CA HIS A 548 8.25 -7.53 -19.66
C HIS A 548 7.91 -6.95 -21.03
N VAL A 549 8.63 -5.91 -21.47
CA VAL A 549 8.47 -5.33 -22.82
C VAL A 549 8.71 -6.37 -23.92
N SER A 550 9.71 -7.24 -23.73
CA SER A 550 9.99 -8.34 -24.66
C SER A 550 8.83 -9.34 -24.72
N TYR A 551 8.25 -9.65 -23.56
CA TYR A 551 7.08 -10.54 -23.46
C TYR A 551 5.88 -9.93 -24.20
N ILE A 552 5.51 -8.67 -23.92
CA ILE A 552 4.40 -7.98 -24.58
C ILE A 552 4.63 -7.99 -26.11
N THR A 553 5.85 -7.68 -26.54
CA THR A 553 6.20 -7.69 -27.98
C THR A 553 6.00 -9.06 -28.62
N SER A 554 6.33 -10.15 -27.92
CA SER A 554 6.18 -11.52 -28.40
C SER A 554 4.71 -11.97 -28.51
N MET A 555 3.85 -11.42 -27.65
CA MET A 555 2.39 -11.69 -27.63
C MET A 555 1.61 -10.84 -28.61
N SER A 556 2.19 -9.73 -29.08
CA SER A 556 1.54 -8.79 -29.99
C SER A 556 1.63 -9.25 -31.46
N GLN A 557 0.60 -8.93 -32.25
CA GLN A 557 0.58 -9.22 -33.69
C GLN A 557 0.72 -7.90 -34.50
N GLY A 558 1.76 -7.77 -35.29
CA GLY A 558 1.98 -6.54 -36.06
C GLY A 558 2.09 -5.28 -35.19
N TYR A 559 2.64 -5.41 -33.96
CA TYR A 559 2.73 -4.38 -32.92
C TYR A 559 1.38 -3.95 -32.31
N ILE A 560 0.34 -4.74 -32.47
CA ILE A 560 -0.97 -4.56 -31.82
C ILE A 560 -1.11 -5.61 -30.72
N ALA A 561 -1.39 -5.17 -29.50
CA ALA A 561 -1.73 -6.02 -28.36
C ALA A 561 -3.26 -6.08 -28.20
N GLU A 562 -3.81 -7.27 -27.94
CA GLU A 562 -5.25 -7.50 -27.77
C GLU A 562 -5.45 -8.75 -26.90
N TYR A 563 -5.01 -8.71 -25.63
CA TYR A 563 -5.09 -9.88 -24.74
C TYR A 563 -5.11 -9.49 -23.25
N GLY A 564 -5.61 -8.31 -22.88
CA GLY A 564 -5.72 -7.79 -21.52
C GLY A 564 -7.12 -7.90 -20.94
N LEU A 565 -7.33 -7.31 -19.78
CA LEU A 565 -8.63 -7.21 -19.11
C LEU A 565 -9.44 -5.97 -19.55
N GLY A 566 -8.79 -5.01 -20.21
CA GLY A 566 -9.41 -3.82 -20.75
C GLY A 566 -9.87 -2.79 -19.72
N ASP A 567 -10.68 -1.86 -20.16
CA ASP A 567 -11.21 -0.76 -19.33
C ASP A 567 -12.33 -1.24 -18.40
N TRP A 568 -11.94 -1.96 -17.35
CA TRP A 568 -12.78 -2.68 -16.39
C TRP A 568 -13.73 -1.75 -15.63
N CYS A 569 -14.94 -2.25 -15.32
CA CYS A 569 -15.95 -1.54 -14.55
C CYS A 569 -16.45 -0.23 -15.17
N ALA A 570 -16.54 -0.14 -16.51
CA ALA A 570 -17.25 0.95 -17.15
C ALA A 570 -18.74 0.95 -16.76
N PRO A 571 -19.44 2.12 -16.78
CA PRO A 571 -20.84 2.19 -16.42
C PRO A 571 -21.72 1.32 -17.34
N PHE A 572 -22.73 0.66 -16.75
CA PHE A 572 -23.71 -0.14 -17.47
C PHE A 572 -25.06 -0.16 -16.74
N ASP A 573 -26.14 -0.40 -17.48
CA ASP A 573 -27.48 -0.59 -16.94
C ASP A 573 -27.67 -2.08 -16.58
N GLY A 574 -27.58 -2.42 -15.31
CA GLY A 574 -27.71 -3.80 -14.83
C GLY A 574 -27.91 -3.88 -13.31
N PRO A 575 -28.18 -5.06 -12.77
CA PRO A 575 -28.31 -5.23 -11.33
C PRO A 575 -27.07 -4.77 -10.59
N ALA A 576 -27.26 -4.10 -9.45
CA ALA A 576 -26.18 -3.51 -8.65
C ALA A 576 -25.13 -4.52 -8.11
N ILE A 577 -25.41 -5.82 -8.17
CA ILE A 577 -24.52 -6.91 -7.72
C ILE A 577 -23.81 -7.63 -8.89
N SER A 578 -24.11 -7.28 -10.14
CA SER A 578 -23.48 -7.92 -11.30
C SER A 578 -22.40 -7.01 -11.88
N VAL A 579 -21.19 -7.56 -12.04
CA VAL A 579 -20.14 -6.97 -12.85
C VAL A 579 -20.31 -7.53 -14.25
N ASN A 580 -20.64 -6.66 -15.21
CA ASN A 580 -20.70 -7.08 -16.62
C ASN A 580 -19.30 -6.99 -17.23
N MET A 581 -18.58 -8.09 -17.19
CA MET A 581 -17.21 -8.21 -17.69
C MET A 581 -17.06 -8.00 -19.20
N SER A 582 -18.18 -8.03 -19.95
CA SER A 582 -18.19 -7.82 -21.40
C SER A 582 -18.63 -6.41 -21.83
N ALA A 583 -18.91 -5.51 -20.89
CA ALA A 583 -19.36 -4.15 -21.20
C ALA A 583 -18.17 -3.16 -21.33
N TYR A 584 -17.19 -3.51 -22.16
CA TYR A 584 -16.09 -2.57 -22.46
C TYR A 584 -16.62 -1.45 -23.36
N LYS A 585 -16.47 -0.20 -22.92
CA LYS A 585 -16.67 0.98 -23.77
C LYS A 585 -15.48 1.19 -24.69
N CYS A 586 -14.27 1.01 -24.17
CA CYS A 586 -13.04 1.07 -24.95
C CYS A 586 -12.73 -0.28 -25.61
N PRO A 587 -12.47 -0.34 -26.92
CA PRO A 587 -12.01 -1.58 -27.55
C PRO A 587 -10.69 -2.08 -26.96
N LEU A 588 -10.61 -3.37 -26.63
CA LEU A 588 -9.46 -3.99 -25.97
C LEU A 588 -8.14 -3.74 -26.71
N ALA A 589 -8.14 -3.89 -28.04
CA ALA A 589 -6.95 -3.63 -28.85
C ALA A 589 -6.45 -2.17 -28.76
N VAL A 590 -7.32 -1.20 -28.46
CA VAL A 590 -6.94 0.21 -28.25
C VAL A 590 -6.27 0.38 -26.91
N SER A 591 -6.88 -0.09 -25.82
CA SER A 591 -6.31 0.02 -24.48
C SER A 591 -4.97 -0.71 -24.38
N ASP A 592 -4.93 -1.98 -24.77
CA ASP A 592 -3.73 -2.81 -24.61
C ASP A 592 -2.56 -2.31 -25.46
N THR A 593 -2.82 -1.85 -26.71
CA THR A 593 -1.77 -1.29 -27.53
C THR A 593 -1.27 0.05 -26.98
N ALA A 594 -2.13 0.85 -26.35
CA ALA A 594 -1.72 2.08 -25.68
C ALA A 594 -0.78 1.79 -24.49
N PHE A 595 -1.12 0.81 -23.64
CA PHE A 595 -0.26 0.36 -22.54
C PHE A 595 1.04 -0.29 -23.04
N TYR A 596 0.99 -1.07 -24.13
CA TYR A 596 2.19 -1.58 -24.78
C TYR A 596 3.13 -0.43 -25.21
N HIS A 597 2.58 0.59 -25.87
CA HIS A 597 3.39 1.77 -26.27
C HIS A 597 3.99 2.47 -25.04
N SER A 598 3.21 2.65 -23.97
CA SER A 598 3.66 3.23 -22.71
C SER A 598 4.84 2.44 -22.12
N ALA A 599 4.73 1.12 -22.05
CA ALA A 599 5.80 0.25 -21.54
C ALA A 599 7.11 0.42 -22.32
N VAL A 600 7.03 0.48 -23.65
CA VAL A 600 8.19 0.67 -24.51
C VAL A 600 8.79 2.07 -24.31
N LYS A 601 7.97 3.12 -24.22
CA LYS A 601 8.41 4.51 -23.99
C LYS A 601 9.07 4.66 -22.61
N MET A 602 8.56 3.98 -21.60
CA MET A 602 9.18 4.01 -20.28
C MET A 602 10.51 3.25 -20.26
N ALA A 603 10.61 2.11 -20.98
CA ALA A 603 11.89 1.41 -21.13
C ALA A 603 12.95 2.28 -21.85
N GLU A 604 12.56 3.04 -22.88
CA GLU A 604 13.42 4.04 -23.51
C GLU A 604 13.88 5.10 -22.49
N LYS A 605 12.94 5.64 -21.72
CA LYS A 605 13.21 6.70 -20.75
C LYS A 605 14.13 6.23 -19.62
N TYR A 606 13.92 5.04 -19.09
CA TYR A 606 14.80 4.44 -18.09
C TYR A 606 16.21 4.19 -18.67
N ALA A 607 16.28 3.63 -19.88
CA ALA A 607 17.55 3.40 -20.54
C ALA A 607 18.38 4.71 -20.69
N ARG A 608 17.75 5.81 -21.08
CA ARG A 608 18.40 7.12 -21.19
C ARG A 608 18.92 7.62 -19.85
N LEU A 609 18.09 7.57 -18.80
CA LEU A 609 18.47 8.03 -17.46
C LEU A 609 19.57 7.17 -16.83
N LEU A 610 19.60 5.88 -17.13
CA LEU A 610 20.61 4.93 -16.63
C LEU A 610 21.88 4.87 -17.51
N GLY A 611 21.91 5.56 -18.66
CA GLY A 611 23.06 5.61 -19.56
C GLY A 611 23.17 4.42 -20.51
N PHE A 612 22.10 3.63 -20.70
CA PHE A 612 22.07 2.49 -21.63
C PHE A 612 21.69 2.94 -23.04
N CYS A 613 22.59 3.63 -23.74
CA CYS A 613 22.31 4.31 -25.02
C CYS A 613 21.79 3.36 -26.10
N ALA A 614 22.37 2.17 -26.26
CA ALA A 614 21.94 1.20 -27.27
C ALA A 614 20.50 0.70 -27.03
N ASP A 615 20.13 0.44 -25.77
CA ASP A 615 18.76 0.07 -25.42
C ASP A 615 17.79 1.25 -25.65
N ALA A 616 18.20 2.47 -25.33
CA ALA A 616 17.39 3.66 -25.59
C ALA A 616 17.04 3.81 -27.07
N GLU A 617 18.01 3.60 -27.97
CA GLU A 617 17.79 3.63 -29.43
C GLU A 617 16.88 2.47 -29.89
N LYS A 618 17.11 1.26 -29.37
CA LYS A 618 16.26 0.07 -29.62
C LYS A 618 14.80 0.33 -29.24
N TYR A 619 14.56 0.84 -28.04
CA TYR A 619 13.20 1.10 -27.55
C TYR A 619 12.55 2.30 -28.23
N ALA A 620 13.29 3.33 -28.59
CA ALA A 620 12.79 4.44 -29.42
C ALA A 620 12.28 3.95 -30.77
N ALA A 621 13.05 3.07 -31.42
CA ALA A 621 12.66 2.46 -32.71
C ALA A 621 11.42 1.56 -32.56
N LEU A 622 11.32 0.79 -31.47
CA LEU A 622 10.14 -0.06 -31.19
C LEU A 622 8.91 0.80 -30.90
N ALA A 623 9.01 1.84 -30.06
CA ALA A 623 7.90 2.75 -29.77
C ALA A 623 7.34 3.40 -31.06
N SER A 624 8.23 3.79 -31.99
CA SER A 624 7.81 4.34 -33.27
C SER A 624 7.00 3.34 -34.11
N LYS A 625 7.35 2.05 -34.06
CA LYS A 625 6.60 1.00 -34.77
C LYS A 625 5.23 0.76 -34.14
N VAL A 626 5.16 0.68 -32.81
CA VAL A 626 3.88 0.52 -32.08
C VAL A 626 2.97 1.71 -32.35
N LYS A 627 3.51 2.95 -32.24
CA LYS A 627 2.76 4.18 -32.55
C LYS A 627 2.23 4.19 -33.98
N ALA A 628 3.04 3.81 -34.96
CA ALA A 628 2.61 3.74 -36.35
C ALA A 628 1.48 2.72 -36.57
N ALA A 629 1.62 1.51 -36.00
CA ALA A 629 0.59 0.46 -36.09
C ALA A 629 -0.72 0.86 -35.42
N PHE A 630 -0.64 1.49 -34.25
CA PHE A 630 -1.83 2.02 -33.55
C PHE A 630 -2.56 3.05 -34.40
N ARG A 631 -1.82 4.03 -34.93
CA ARG A 631 -2.39 5.14 -35.72
C ARG A 631 -3.01 4.64 -37.03
N GLU A 632 -2.34 3.72 -37.72
CA GLU A 632 -2.88 3.11 -38.96
C GLU A 632 -4.18 2.37 -38.71
N LYS A 633 -4.31 1.66 -37.58
CA LYS A 633 -5.47 0.80 -37.31
C LYS A 633 -6.60 1.52 -36.60
N PHE A 634 -6.32 2.49 -35.75
CA PHE A 634 -7.30 3.03 -34.79
C PHE A 634 -7.53 4.54 -34.88
N PHE A 635 -6.71 5.30 -35.60
CA PHE A 635 -6.84 6.74 -35.64
C PHE A 635 -7.26 7.27 -37.01
N ASP A 636 -8.39 7.96 -37.03
CA ASP A 636 -8.84 8.74 -38.18
C ASP A 636 -8.27 10.16 -38.08
N ALA A 637 -7.22 10.41 -38.84
CA ALA A 637 -6.51 11.69 -38.82
C ALA A 637 -7.32 12.83 -39.49
N GLU A 638 -8.25 12.53 -40.39
CA GLU A 638 -9.07 13.53 -41.04
C GLU A 638 -10.10 14.11 -40.08
N ASN A 639 -10.77 13.25 -39.30
CA ASN A 639 -11.77 13.65 -38.32
C ASN A 639 -11.21 13.83 -36.91
N CYS A 640 -9.95 13.48 -36.68
CA CYS A 640 -9.28 13.48 -35.39
C CYS A 640 -10.07 12.67 -34.33
N THR A 641 -10.44 11.44 -34.69
CA THR A 641 -11.18 10.50 -33.83
C THR A 641 -10.46 9.18 -33.67
N VAL A 642 -10.71 8.50 -32.54
CA VAL A 642 -10.11 7.20 -32.23
C VAL A 642 -11.18 6.13 -32.31
N TYR A 643 -10.82 4.95 -32.83
CA TYR A 643 -11.71 3.80 -32.92
C TYR A 643 -12.35 3.47 -31.58
N GLY A 644 -13.66 3.26 -31.57
CA GLY A 644 -14.48 3.11 -30.37
C GLY A 644 -15.28 4.38 -30.01
N ASP A 645 -14.84 5.58 -30.47
CA ASP A 645 -15.54 6.87 -30.28
C ASP A 645 -16.04 7.06 -28.84
N CYS A 646 -15.17 6.79 -27.86
CA CYS A 646 -15.47 6.87 -26.44
C CYS A 646 -14.40 7.69 -25.68
N GLN A 647 -14.75 8.06 -24.44
CA GLN A 647 -13.87 8.88 -23.58
C GLN A 647 -12.50 8.22 -23.37
N SER A 648 -12.48 6.93 -23.00
CA SER A 648 -11.26 6.17 -22.72
C SER A 648 -10.33 6.08 -23.92
N ALA A 649 -10.84 5.68 -25.10
CA ALA A 649 -10.02 5.50 -26.29
C ALA A 649 -9.32 6.81 -26.71
N THR A 650 -10.09 7.93 -26.74
CA THR A 650 -9.57 9.25 -27.11
C THR A 650 -8.52 9.73 -26.09
N ALA A 651 -8.80 9.59 -24.79
CA ALA A 651 -7.89 9.99 -23.73
C ALA A 651 -6.60 9.14 -23.74
N MET A 652 -6.68 7.82 -23.91
CA MET A 652 -5.52 6.91 -23.94
C MET A 652 -4.57 7.22 -25.09
N MET A 653 -5.07 7.64 -26.27
CA MET A 653 -4.21 8.06 -27.37
C MET A 653 -3.31 9.26 -26.97
N VAL A 654 -3.86 10.21 -26.22
CA VAL A 654 -3.11 11.38 -25.74
C VAL A 654 -2.22 11.00 -24.56
N TYR A 655 -2.79 10.34 -23.54
CA TYR A 655 -2.11 10.02 -22.29
C TYR A 655 -0.86 9.15 -22.48
N HIS A 656 -0.97 8.11 -23.30
CA HIS A 656 0.16 7.21 -23.61
C HIS A 656 1.09 7.69 -24.75
N GLY A 657 0.93 8.92 -25.25
CA GLY A 657 1.84 9.54 -26.23
C GLY A 657 1.75 9.00 -27.65
N LEU A 658 0.60 8.46 -28.03
CA LEU A 658 0.31 7.96 -29.39
C LEU A 658 -0.12 9.08 -30.35
N ALA A 659 -0.58 10.21 -29.83
CA ALA A 659 -0.85 11.42 -30.59
C ALA A 659 0.47 12.14 -30.99
N ASN A 660 0.43 12.90 -32.06
CA ASN A 660 1.46 13.90 -32.36
C ASN A 660 1.12 15.20 -31.62
N GLU A 661 2.11 16.02 -31.31
CA GLU A 661 1.91 17.23 -30.51
C GLU A 661 0.90 18.20 -31.15
N GLU A 662 0.91 18.33 -32.47
CA GLU A 662 0.00 19.18 -33.23
C GLU A 662 -1.46 18.71 -33.23
N GLU A 663 -1.72 17.43 -32.94
CA GLU A 663 -3.07 16.85 -32.90
C GLU A 663 -3.71 16.96 -31.50
N ILE A 664 -2.89 17.11 -30.46
CA ILE A 664 -3.36 17.07 -29.08
C ILE A 664 -4.45 18.09 -28.79
N PRO A 665 -4.35 19.36 -29.20
CA PRO A 665 -5.43 20.33 -28.95
C PRO A 665 -6.77 19.89 -29.53
N GLN A 666 -6.79 19.32 -30.73
CA GLN A 666 -8.01 18.84 -31.37
C GLN A 666 -8.54 17.55 -30.74
N LEU A 667 -7.66 16.63 -30.28
CA LEU A 667 -8.05 15.43 -29.55
C LEU A 667 -8.66 15.77 -28.19
N VAL A 668 -8.13 16.75 -27.48
CA VAL A 668 -8.70 17.25 -26.23
C VAL A 668 -10.10 17.85 -26.47
N GLU A 669 -10.28 18.60 -27.57
CA GLU A 669 -11.59 19.14 -27.94
C GLU A 669 -12.55 18.02 -28.39
N THR A 670 -12.06 16.97 -29.06
CA THR A 670 -12.85 15.78 -29.39
C THR A 670 -13.30 15.07 -28.13
N LEU A 671 -12.40 14.90 -27.14
CA LEU A 671 -12.72 14.33 -25.83
C LEU A 671 -13.79 15.17 -25.12
N ALA A 672 -13.65 16.51 -25.12
CA ALA A 672 -14.63 17.42 -24.53
C ALA A 672 -16.03 17.27 -25.18
N ARG A 673 -16.11 17.15 -26.51
CA ARG A 673 -17.37 16.90 -27.23
C ARG A 673 -18.00 15.55 -26.91
N ILE A 674 -17.18 14.51 -26.74
CA ILE A 674 -17.64 13.18 -26.31
C ILE A 674 -18.25 13.28 -24.90
N ILE A 675 -17.57 13.93 -23.97
CA ILE A 675 -18.06 14.15 -22.59
C ILE A 675 -19.37 14.96 -22.59
N GLU A 676 -19.49 15.98 -23.44
CA GLU A 676 -20.72 16.76 -23.58
C GLU A 676 -21.85 15.91 -24.17
N ARG A 677 -21.58 15.13 -25.21
CA ARG A 677 -22.51 14.16 -25.80
C ARG A 677 -23.03 13.17 -24.74
N ASP A 678 -22.16 12.69 -23.88
CA ASP A 678 -22.47 11.76 -22.81
C ASP A 678 -23.08 12.44 -21.56
N GLY A 679 -23.51 13.72 -21.67
CA GLY A 679 -24.20 14.47 -20.61
C GLY A 679 -23.30 14.86 -19.43
N TYR A 680 -21.98 14.95 -19.63
CA TYR A 680 -20.98 15.19 -18.59
C TYR A 680 -20.97 14.08 -17.53
N HIS A 681 -21.12 12.84 -17.95
CA HIS A 681 -20.98 11.66 -17.11
C HIS A 681 -19.66 10.96 -17.36
N PRO A 682 -19.05 10.33 -16.35
CA PRO A 682 -18.02 9.33 -16.54
C PRO A 682 -18.56 8.17 -17.40
N ASP A 683 -17.98 7.92 -18.57
CA ASP A 683 -18.30 6.75 -19.40
C ASP A 683 -17.02 5.96 -19.65
N PHE A 684 -16.38 5.57 -18.55
CA PHE A 684 -15.11 4.87 -18.53
C PHE A 684 -15.02 3.88 -17.35
N GLY A 685 -14.14 2.89 -17.52
CA GLY A 685 -13.69 2.02 -16.44
C GLY A 685 -12.44 2.59 -15.76
N ILE A 686 -11.69 1.71 -15.07
CA ILE A 686 -10.55 2.15 -14.25
C ILE A 686 -9.38 2.68 -15.07
N LEU A 687 -9.09 2.07 -16.25
CA LEU A 687 -8.02 2.54 -17.13
C LEU A 687 -8.37 3.89 -17.74
N GLY A 688 -9.61 4.02 -18.19
CA GLY A 688 -10.16 5.26 -18.74
C GLY A 688 -10.21 6.38 -17.70
N CYS A 689 -10.55 6.08 -16.44
CA CYS A 689 -10.54 7.06 -15.36
C CYS A 689 -9.19 7.77 -15.28
N LYS A 690 -8.09 7.01 -15.15
CA LYS A 690 -6.73 7.59 -15.09
C LYS A 690 -6.41 8.39 -16.34
N ALA A 691 -6.64 7.84 -17.53
CA ALA A 691 -6.31 8.50 -18.80
C ALA A 691 -7.10 9.78 -19.03
N VAL A 692 -8.42 9.78 -18.75
CA VAL A 692 -9.31 10.94 -18.96
C VAL A 692 -8.96 12.07 -18.00
N VAL A 693 -8.85 11.79 -16.69
CA VAL A 693 -8.60 12.85 -15.70
C VAL A 693 -7.21 13.46 -15.88
N GLU A 694 -6.19 12.65 -16.21
CA GLU A 694 -4.83 13.13 -16.48
C GLU A 694 -4.77 13.97 -17.79
N THR A 695 -5.42 13.51 -18.85
CA THR A 695 -5.46 14.24 -20.12
C THR A 695 -6.13 15.60 -19.95
N LEU A 696 -7.33 15.63 -19.42
CA LEU A 696 -8.08 16.88 -19.23
C LEU A 696 -7.37 17.83 -18.25
N GLY A 697 -6.84 17.30 -17.15
CA GLY A 697 -6.07 18.10 -16.19
C GLY A 697 -4.84 18.76 -16.81
N ARG A 698 -4.03 17.97 -17.51
CA ARG A 698 -2.80 18.43 -18.17
C ARG A 698 -3.05 19.51 -19.22
N TYR A 699 -4.16 19.43 -19.94
CA TYR A 699 -4.48 20.36 -21.02
C TYR A 699 -5.53 21.42 -20.65
N GLY A 700 -5.65 21.73 -19.34
CA GLY A 700 -6.39 22.90 -18.85
C GLY A 700 -7.91 22.75 -18.89
N ARG A 701 -8.44 21.52 -18.77
CA ARG A 701 -9.87 21.21 -18.75
C ARG A 701 -10.28 20.50 -17.43
N ALA A 702 -9.69 20.91 -16.31
CA ALA A 702 -10.11 20.42 -15.00
C ALA A 702 -11.59 20.70 -14.69
N ASP A 703 -12.18 21.76 -15.30
CA ASP A 703 -13.59 22.09 -15.25
C ASP A 703 -14.50 20.92 -15.67
N LEU A 704 -14.13 20.21 -16.73
CA LEU A 704 -14.90 19.05 -17.23
C LEU A 704 -14.83 17.87 -16.25
N VAL A 705 -13.64 17.59 -15.69
CA VAL A 705 -13.47 16.51 -14.71
C VAL A 705 -14.31 16.80 -13.47
N LEU A 706 -14.21 18.00 -12.90
CA LEU A 706 -15.03 18.39 -11.74
C LEU A 706 -16.51 18.24 -12.04
N LYS A 707 -16.97 18.69 -13.22
CA LYS A 707 -18.37 18.56 -13.64
C LYS A 707 -18.82 17.11 -13.77
N MET A 708 -18.00 16.21 -14.29
CA MET A 708 -18.31 14.77 -14.38
C MET A 708 -18.39 14.12 -12.99
N LEU A 709 -17.42 14.37 -12.10
CA LEU A 709 -17.38 13.75 -10.79
C LEU A 709 -18.52 14.22 -9.88
N THR A 710 -18.94 15.48 -10.01
CA THR A 710 -20.00 16.12 -9.21
C THR A 710 -21.37 16.10 -9.88
N ASN A 711 -21.53 15.42 -11.02
CA ASN A 711 -22.82 15.31 -11.72
C ASN A 711 -23.87 14.69 -10.78
N PRO A 712 -25.07 15.30 -10.62
CA PRO A 712 -26.08 14.81 -9.68
C PRO A 712 -26.80 13.52 -10.14
N THR A 713 -26.55 13.08 -11.37
CA THR A 713 -27.19 11.89 -11.95
C THR A 713 -26.17 10.81 -12.28
N TYR A 714 -26.65 9.56 -12.38
CA TYR A 714 -25.85 8.38 -12.68
C TYR A 714 -25.30 8.39 -14.13
N PRO A 715 -24.04 7.97 -14.30
CA PRO A 715 -23.03 7.63 -13.32
C PRO A 715 -22.22 8.84 -12.85
N SER A 716 -21.85 8.91 -11.55
CA SER A 716 -20.91 9.90 -11.01
C SER A 716 -20.48 9.52 -9.57
N MET A 717 -19.39 10.08 -9.08
CA MET A 717 -18.98 9.90 -7.67
C MET A 717 -19.92 10.65 -6.70
N LYS A 718 -20.59 11.72 -7.15
CA LYS A 718 -21.65 12.39 -6.37
C LYS A 718 -22.80 11.43 -6.07
N VAL A 719 -23.18 10.58 -7.02
CA VAL A 719 -24.23 9.55 -6.82
C VAL A 719 -23.79 8.54 -5.78
N TRP A 720 -22.51 8.15 -5.71
CA TRP A 720 -22.02 7.29 -4.62
C TRP A 720 -22.19 7.96 -3.25
N LEU A 721 -21.87 9.27 -3.15
CA LEU A 721 -22.12 10.02 -1.91
C LEU A 721 -23.60 10.04 -1.54
N ASP A 722 -24.50 10.19 -2.52
CA ASP A 722 -25.95 10.15 -2.30
C ASP A 722 -26.47 8.76 -1.90
N MET A 723 -25.75 7.69 -2.28
CA MET A 723 -25.98 6.32 -1.81
C MET A 723 -25.35 6.05 -0.42
N GLY A 724 -24.77 7.05 0.23
CA GLY A 724 -24.17 6.93 1.57
C GLY A 724 -22.74 6.41 1.56
N ALA A 725 -22.00 6.54 0.44
CA ALA A 725 -20.61 6.10 0.37
C ALA A 725 -19.73 6.84 1.39
N THR A 726 -18.93 6.06 2.12
CA THR A 726 -17.85 6.54 2.98
C THR A 726 -16.47 6.07 2.49
N THR A 727 -16.46 5.24 1.45
CA THR A 727 -15.34 4.72 0.66
C THR A 727 -15.75 4.67 -0.81
N LEU A 728 -14.80 4.56 -1.74
CA LEU A 728 -15.10 4.38 -3.17
C LEU A 728 -15.72 3.01 -3.44
N PHE A 729 -16.62 2.94 -4.41
CA PHE A 729 -17.23 1.72 -4.87
C PHE A 729 -16.44 1.09 -6.03
N GLU A 730 -16.59 -0.21 -6.22
CA GLU A 730 -16.01 -0.96 -7.33
C GLU A 730 -16.74 -0.63 -8.65
N CYS A 731 -18.06 -0.62 -8.63
CA CYS A 731 -18.87 -0.36 -9.79
C CYS A 731 -19.69 0.94 -9.67
N TRP A 732 -19.88 1.63 -10.79
CA TRP A 732 -20.63 2.90 -10.82
C TRP A 732 -22.06 2.76 -10.25
N ASN A 733 -22.70 1.61 -10.43
CA ASN A 733 -24.06 1.31 -9.92
C ASN A 733 -24.09 0.83 -8.45
N GLY A 734 -22.96 0.83 -7.74
CA GLY A 734 -22.84 0.37 -6.34
C GLY A 734 -22.75 -1.15 -6.18
N GLY A 735 -22.57 -1.88 -7.27
CA GLY A 735 -22.25 -3.31 -7.28
C GLY A 735 -20.83 -3.62 -6.88
N GLY A 736 -20.50 -4.89 -6.69
CA GLY A 736 -19.19 -5.33 -6.24
C GLY A 736 -18.89 -4.92 -4.79
N SER A 737 -17.64 -4.66 -4.44
CA SER A 737 -17.25 -4.12 -3.13
C SER A 737 -17.59 -2.63 -3.01
N ARG A 738 -17.96 -2.19 -1.82
CA ARG A 738 -18.11 -0.77 -1.48
C ARG A 738 -16.88 -0.21 -0.76
N ASN A 739 -15.76 -0.89 -0.82
CA ASN A 739 -14.47 -0.46 -0.29
C ASN A 739 -13.36 -0.87 -1.26
N GLN A 740 -13.22 -0.11 -2.36
CA GLN A 740 -12.33 -0.37 -3.49
C GLN A 740 -11.54 0.91 -3.84
N HIS A 741 -10.23 0.81 -4.09
CA HIS A 741 -9.40 2.00 -4.33
C HIS A 741 -9.10 2.30 -5.82
N MET A 742 -9.52 1.46 -6.76
CA MET A 742 -9.10 1.53 -8.16
C MET A 742 -9.42 2.85 -8.90
N PHE A 743 -10.42 3.60 -8.42
CA PHE A 743 -10.76 4.94 -8.92
C PHE A 743 -10.09 6.09 -8.14
N SER A 744 -9.22 5.79 -7.16
CA SER A 744 -8.60 6.81 -6.29
C SER A 744 -7.58 7.72 -6.99
N SER A 745 -7.22 7.45 -8.25
CA SER A 745 -6.35 8.31 -9.06
C SER A 745 -6.86 9.75 -9.20
N VAL A 746 -8.16 10.01 -8.96
CA VAL A 746 -8.73 11.37 -8.92
C VAL A 746 -8.15 12.24 -7.80
N SER A 747 -7.66 11.64 -6.72
CA SER A 747 -6.94 12.39 -5.67
C SER A 747 -5.66 13.05 -6.22
N ALA A 748 -4.85 12.32 -6.99
CA ALA A 748 -3.67 12.91 -7.65
C ALA A 748 -4.06 14.05 -8.60
N PHE A 749 -5.19 13.92 -9.32
CA PHE A 749 -5.70 14.97 -10.17
C PHE A 749 -6.06 16.24 -9.38
N PHE A 750 -6.66 16.11 -8.19
CA PHE A 750 -6.99 17.28 -7.36
C PHE A 750 -5.73 18.04 -6.95
N HIS A 751 -4.68 17.34 -6.53
CA HIS A 751 -3.40 17.96 -6.20
C HIS A 751 -2.73 18.64 -7.41
N LYS A 752 -2.60 17.91 -8.50
CA LYS A 752 -1.80 18.34 -9.67
C LYS A 752 -2.50 19.38 -10.53
N TYR A 753 -3.81 19.25 -10.71
CA TYR A 753 -4.54 20.00 -11.74
C TYR A 753 -5.66 20.86 -11.21
N VAL A 754 -6.09 20.71 -9.96
CA VAL A 754 -7.05 21.63 -9.32
C VAL A 754 -6.29 22.67 -8.48
N ALA A 755 -5.55 22.22 -7.47
CA ALA A 755 -4.69 23.11 -6.70
C ALA A 755 -3.42 23.52 -7.46
N GLY A 756 -2.93 22.66 -8.37
CA GLY A 756 -1.87 22.97 -9.31
C GLY A 756 -0.46 22.69 -8.80
N LEU A 757 -0.26 21.71 -7.91
CA LEU A 757 1.06 21.36 -7.37
C LEU A 757 1.58 20.06 -7.99
N SER A 758 2.69 20.13 -8.72
CA SER A 758 3.36 18.98 -9.34
C SER A 758 4.88 19.04 -9.21
N ALA A 759 5.52 17.87 -9.21
CA ALA A 759 6.96 17.75 -9.36
C ALA A 759 7.35 17.92 -10.85
N ALA A 760 8.10 18.96 -11.18
CA ALA A 760 8.69 19.14 -12.52
C ALA A 760 10.01 18.36 -12.67
N ALA A 761 10.74 18.16 -11.56
CA ALA A 761 11.90 17.28 -11.50
C ALA A 761 11.79 16.30 -10.32
N PRO A 762 12.42 15.11 -10.41
CA PRO A 762 12.33 14.08 -9.38
C PRO A 762 12.69 14.59 -7.98
N GLY A 763 11.93 14.14 -6.97
CA GLY A 763 12.06 14.57 -5.58
C GLY A 763 11.64 16.01 -5.34
N TYR A 764 10.89 16.62 -6.27
CA TYR A 764 10.44 18.03 -6.17
C TYR A 764 11.58 19.07 -6.17
N ARG A 765 12.71 18.75 -6.78
CA ARG A 765 13.81 19.72 -6.96
C ARG A 765 13.38 20.94 -7.76
N GLU A 766 12.52 20.70 -8.75
CA GLU A 766 11.79 21.73 -9.47
C GLU A 766 10.30 21.46 -9.32
N LEU A 767 9.56 22.52 -9.02
CA LEU A 767 8.11 22.50 -8.82
C LEU A 767 7.41 23.16 -10.01
N GLU A 768 6.30 22.60 -10.41
CA GLU A 768 5.37 23.20 -11.34
C GLU A 768 4.10 23.61 -10.60
N PHE A 769 3.70 24.86 -10.76
CA PHE A 769 2.49 25.42 -10.21
C PHE A 769 1.54 25.82 -11.34
N ARG A 770 0.41 25.11 -11.47
CA ARG A 770 -0.65 25.35 -12.48
C ARG A 770 -2.03 25.31 -11.85
N PRO A 771 -2.38 26.25 -10.96
CA PRO A 771 -3.71 26.25 -10.33
C PRO A 771 -4.82 26.48 -11.36
N ALA A 772 -5.93 25.77 -11.18
CA ALA A 772 -7.07 25.82 -12.09
C ALA A 772 -7.94 27.08 -11.89
N LEU A 773 -7.38 28.25 -12.14
CA LEU A 773 -8.01 29.55 -11.91
C LEU A 773 -9.25 29.77 -12.79
N TYR A 774 -9.41 29.03 -13.87
CA TYR A 774 -10.54 29.10 -14.82
C TYR A 774 -11.77 28.33 -14.34
N THR A 775 -11.70 27.56 -13.25
CA THR A 775 -12.83 26.85 -12.65
C THR A 775 -13.72 27.77 -11.82
N GLU A 776 -14.91 27.30 -11.44
CA GLU A 776 -15.82 28.04 -10.58
C GLU A 776 -15.40 28.06 -9.10
N LEU A 777 -14.38 27.28 -8.73
CA LEU A 777 -13.86 27.23 -7.36
C LEU A 777 -13.38 28.60 -6.91
N THR A 778 -13.78 29.01 -5.71
CA THR A 778 -13.35 30.26 -5.10
C THR A 778 -12.01 30.11 -4.38
N TYR A 779 -11.64 28.90 -3.95
CA TYR A 779 -10.31 28.54 -3.51
C TYR A 779 -10.03 27.05 -3.79
N ALA A 780 -8.75 26.74 -3.94
CA ALA A 780 -8.22 25.38 -3.82
C ALA A 780 -6.78 25.46 -3.33
N SER A 781 -6.36 24.46 -2.56
CA SER A 781 -5.00 24.38 -2.03
C SER A 781 -4.54 22.94 -1.93
N ALA A 782 -3.25 22.69 -2.18
CA ALA A 782 -2.57 21.44 -1.90
C ALA A 782 -1.20 21.71 -1.28
N SER A 783 -0.76 20.79 -0.43
CA SER A 783 0.61 20.76 0.08
C SER A 783 1.13 19.33 0.13
N VAL A 784 2.45 19.17 -0.02
CA VAL A 784 3.16 17.87 0.04
C VAL A 784 4.44 18.05 0.83
N ASN A 785 4.71 17.13 1.77
CA ASN A 785 6.00 17.02 2.45
C ASN A 785 6.98 16.28 1.53
N THR A 786 7.81 17.03 0.82
CA THR A 786 8.81 16.52 -0.11
C THR A 786 10.09 16.09 0.63
N PRO A 787 11.05 15.40 -0.01
CA PRO A 787 12.36 15.16 0.57
C PRO A 787 13.12 16.42 1.00
N TYR A 788 12.76 17.59 0.44
CA TYR A 788 13.39 18.89 0.72
C TYR A 788 12.62 19.76 1.73
N GLY A 789 11.42 19.36 2.13
CA GLY A 789 10.53 20.10 3.02
C GLY A 789 9.16 20.31 2.40
N LYS A 790 8.32 21.11 3.03
CA LYS A 790 6.95 21.38 2.58
C LYS A 790 6.91 22.19 1.30
N ALA A 791 6.25 21.67 0.27
CA ALA A 791 5.84 22.40 -0.91
C ALA A 791 4.33 22.64 -0.87
N ALA A 792 3.85 23.80 -1.38
CA ALA A 792 2.44 24.10 -1.43
C ALA A 792 2.08 24.98 -2.63
N CYS A 793 0.88 24.78 -3.14
CA CYS A 793 0.22 25.65 -4.12
C CYS A 793 -1.26 25.78 -3.76
N GLY A 794 -1.78 26.99 -3.90
CA GLY A 794 -3.21 27.23 -3.77
C GLY A 794 -3.59 28.59 -4.31
N PHE A 795 -4.89 28.83 -4.46
CA PHE A 795 -5.41 30.11 -4.87
C PHE A 795 -6.68 30.48 -4.08
N GLU A 796 -6.96 31.76 -4.00
CA GLU A 796 -8.20 32.31 -3.46
C GLU A 796 -8.69 33.45 -4.36
N LYS A 797 -9.99 33.43 -4.64
CA LYS A 797 -10.72 34.47 -5.38
C LYS A 797 -11.60 35.24 -4.42
N GLN A 798 -11.27 36.51 -4.15
CA GLN A 798 -12.00 37.36 -3.23
C GLN A 798 -12.10 38.79 -3.77
N ASN A 799 -13.29 39.38 -3.74
CA ASN A 799 -13.54 40.78 -4.15
C ASN A 799 -13.05 41.11 -5.58
N GLY A 800 -13.17 40.17 -6.50
CA GLY A 800 -12.72 40.34 -7.91
C GLY A 800 -11.22 40.25 -8.12
N LYS A 801 -10.44 39.88 -7.09
CA LYS A 801 -9.01 39.63 -7.14
C LYS A 801 -8.74 38.13 -6.95
N THR A 802 -7.75 37.62 -7.62
CA THR A 802 -7.22 36.26 -7.44
C THR A 802 -5.81 36.35 -6.89
N THR A 803 -5.56 35.66 -5.76
CA THR A 803 -4.23 35.53 -5.18
C THR A 803 -3.82 34.06 -5.22
N VAL A 804 -2.60 33.81 -5.72
CA VAL A 804 -1.98 32.47 -5.70
C VAL A 804 -0.95 32.44 -4.59
N TYR A 805 -1.03 31.43 -3.73
CA TYR A 805 -0.10 31.20 -2.63
C TYR A 805 0.83 30.05 -2.97
N LEU A 806 2.14 30.23 -2.80
CA LEU A 806 3.15 29.26 -3.11
C LEU A 806 4.10 29.05 -1.94
N THR A 807 4.52 27.82 -1.71
CA THR A 807 5.65 27.50 -0.83
C THR A 807 6.65 26.66 -1.63
N VAL A 808 7.89 27.16 -1.72
CA VAL A 808 9.02 26.49 -2.37
C VAL A 808 10.03 26.13 -1.30
N PRO A 809 10.34 24.84 -1.07
CA PRO A 809 11.30 24.40 -0.05
C PRO A 809 12.72 24.95 -0.34
N ALA A 810 13.57 24.96 0.69
CA ALA A 810 14.99 25.28 0.53
C ALA A 810 15.65 24.37 -0.53
N ASP A 811 16.56 24.93 -1.32
CA ASP A 811 17.27 24.26 -2.42
C ASP A 811 16.38 23.75 -3.57
N CYS A 812 15.13 24.20 -3.63
CA CYS A 812 14.20 23.93 -4.73
C CYS A 812 13.89 25.22 -5.50
N THR A 813 13.37 25.05 -6.71
CA THR A 813 12.84 26.13 -7.53
C THR A 813 11.41 25.80 -7.97
N GLY A 814 10.63 26.81 -8.34
CA GLY A 814 9.27 26.62 -8.81
C GLY A 814 8.92 27.53 -9.96
N LYS A 815 8.04 27.07 -10.85
CA LYS A 815 7.51 27.84 -11.97
C LYS A 815 6.00 27.93 -11.88
N LEU A 816 5.47 29.14 -11.77
CA LEU A 816 4.04 29.42 -11.82
C LEU A 816 3.62 29.77 -13.24
N TYR A 817 2.64 29.03 -13.75
CA TYR A 817 2.05 29.24 -15.06
C TYR A 817 0.66 29.84 -14.94
N ILE A 818 0.45 31.00 -15.57
CA ILE A 818 -0.83 31.71 -15.63
C ILE A 818 -1.07 32.09 -17.09
N GLY A 819 -1.90 31.30 -17.79
CA GLY A 819 -2.01 31.38 -19.25
C GLY A 819 -0.62 31.14 -19.89
N GLU A 820 -0.19 32.09 -20.74
CA GLU A 820 1.13 32.04 -21.39
C GLU A 820 2.25 32.65 -20.52
N THR A 821 1.92 33.24 -19.38
CA THR A 821 2.92 33.89 -18.49
C THR A 821 3.54 32.84 -17.56
N VAL A 822 4.87 32.83 -17.49
CA VAL A 822 5.65 32.00 -16.58
C VAL A 822 6.43 32.90 -15.63
N ARG A 823 6.32 32.64 -14.32
CA ARG A 823 7.12 33.32 -13.28
C ARG A 823 7.91 32.27 -12.51
N GLU A 824 9.20 32.54 -12.28
CA GLU A 824 10.11 31.67 -11.53
C GLU A 824 10.21 32.10 -10.07
N PHE A 825 10.32 31.12 -9.17
CA PHE A 825 10.43 31.32 -7.71
C PHE A 825 11.57 30.47 -7.17
N THR A 826 12.30 31.03 -6.24
CA THR A 826 13.29 30.30 -5.42
C THR A 826 12.65 29.92 -4.09
N ALA A 827 13.45 29.35 -3.16
CA ALA A 827 12.97 28.96 -1.83
C ALA A 827 12.30 30.16 -1.10
N GLY A 828 11.10 29.93 -0.55
CA GLY A 828 10.32 30.92 0.17
C GLY A 828 8.83 30.72 0.09
N GLU A 829 8.09 31.63 0.74
CA GLU A 829 6.62 31.72 0.69
C GLU A 829 6.22 32.97 -0.09
N TYR A 830 5.22 32.85 -0.92
CA TYR A 830 4.80 33.90 -1.84
C TYR A 830 3.27 34.01 -1.90
N ALA A 831 2.79 35.26 -1.99
CA ALA A 831 1.42 35.61 -2.37
C ALA A 831 1.46 36.44 -3.65
N VAL A 832 0.93 35.91 -4.74
CA VAL A 832 1.01 36.49 -6.08
C VAL A 832 -0.39 36.89 -6.53
N GLU A 833 -0.65 38.21 -6.68
CA GLU A 833 -1.88 38.70 -7.29
C GLU A 833 -1.83 38.50 -8.82
N VAL A 834 -2.90 37.91 -9.39
CA VAL A 834 -2.99 37.48 -10.80
C VAL A 834 -4.31 37.89 -11.45
#